data_e9aba83acfea4afce78756f18c29aa88
#
_entry.id   e9aba83acfea4afce78756f18c29aa88
#
_cell.length_a   1.000
_cell.length_b   1.000
_cell.length_c   1.000
_cell.angle_alpha   90.00
_cell.angle_beta   90.00
_cell.angle_gamma   90.00
#
_symmetry.space_group_name_H-M   'P 1'
#
loop_
_entity.id
_entity.type
_entity.pdbx_description
1 polymer ?
#
loop_
_entity_poly.entity_id
_entity_poly.type
_entity_poly.pdbx_seq_one_letter_code
_entity_poly.pdbx_strand_id
1 'polypeptide(L)'
;MAQNPRMAEWFARLKELDLHEVAARLGMRRDGGRGNYFSPARKEKQPSLSIHGADKGRYGAGWKDHTTGNGGTAIDLVIYAGMAGDHMEAARLLGDWFGLPIPSPDTPAAPARKSTEEWIADRCLQEVEPVLEYLQGRGITEAALAMALKNRMIGWNNWTSNKVPAGEPGHGGAAAAFIVRTLNPGRVVAVDMRYQDPGLNGGVKTQCQGEKSGYGWYSDLGRLKRAHTVYIVESPINALSVESCYWPEGYVAYAIRGTGNVESIDFSFLRGKKVLIALDHTDPVKEGSNTRPGLAAAWRLNERLTALDIANRFVNMLDWEEGQDINDVLQAEGPEGLGARLKQIEPWLIPGNPAGAADEVHGRRRIWLPTLDWNVYWRFRQTDDFTQYVQDYKDCEDEDGKFRREEKGFGDLCAFRIAGISRLRIQSHLATINGTPDNQPETVFGVSAQVARHGNTLQRAVITDDKIFSLDWWAGRFGYIWKPKEFARMISILERTADIGARDVVNFVGLAWRGGELAALEGNDCYFTEPARQCLYHNLSFPRGGKQAARQVIAAYQETFKHNAAAIPMVWALGAHLKMLLGFYPHFEMQADKGSGKSKLMECMQRSFSFQVLSGQMLKTDHRRRASVSYTTNPVGWDEFSKLPKSILTDIDGLLQSTYRFEFTRIGAALTPYLMCAPVLLAGEEVDIQSLQSKVCRSKLTVERQGPMIPHELPQFPVWPWLQFLAGTEPARIRDLHKSMLRFCQAKSRAGDADATSNRMMENYAAILAAWHLLCEFAEIDAAQGHFVEDLLAEMNSHLSETDGTRLPWVRIMEIALSELDARRFEHPFCWEDAQDDEGNPDVLLYIRPNHIMDHLSTANHLRAKFDGLPVKTGRIFKSQLLASGVVAVKRGEMLDDVEKTIDRRRIGHMTAISLNKLEALGLSAAPEIKRDIP
;
A
#
# COMPACT_ATOMS: atom_id res chain seq x y z
N MET A 1 8.27 -26.18 3.98
CA MET A 1 9.08 -27.39 4.25
C MET A 1 10.35 -26.94 4.93
N ALA A 2 10.61 -27.40 6.17
CA ALA A 2 11.85 -27.07 6.87
C ALA A 2 13.03 -27.64 6.06
N GLN A 3 13.93 -26.78 5.60
CA GLN A 3 15.14 -27.21 4.89
C GLN A 3 16.00 -28.02 5.87
N ASN A 4 16.25 -29.27 5.55
CA ASN A 4 17.17 -30.12 6.32
C ASN A 4 18.58 -29.49 6.25
N PRO A 5 19.20 -29.07 7.38
CA PRO A 5 20.49 -28.37 7.39
C PRO A 5 21.62 -29.20 6.78
N ARG A 6 21.54 -30.52 6.86
CA ARG A 6 22.50 -31.44 6.22
C ARG A 6 22.42 -31.42 4.69
N MET A 7 21.21 -31.25 4.15
CA MET A 7 21.04 -31.06 2.71
C MET A 7 21.67 -29.75 2.25
N ALA A 8 21.47 -28.67 3.01
CA ALA A 8 22.08 -27.39 2.68
C ALA A 8 23.62 -27.44 2.69
N GLU A 9 24.20 -28.10 3.69
CA GLU A 9 25.64 -28.30 3.78
C GLU A 9 26.18 -29.21 2.64
N TRP A 10 25.45 -30.26 2.31
CA TRP A 10 25.77 -31.14 1.18
C TRP A 10 25.77 -30.38 -0.15
N PHE A 11 24.74 -29.56 -0.39
CA PHE A 11 24.68 -28.69 -1.57
C PHE A 11 25.81 -27.65 -1.59
N ALA A 12 26.20 -27.09 -0.44
CA ALA A 12 27.32 -26.16 -0.34
C ALA A 12 28.63 -26.83 -0.77
N ARG A 13 28.91 -28.05 -0.28
CA ARG A 13 30.08 -28.83 -0.67
C ARG A 13 30.13 -29.17 -2.16
N LEU A 14 28.98 -29.48 -2.77
CA LEU A 14 28.90 -29.75 -4.21
C LEU A 14 29.18 -28.51 -5.07
N LYS A 15 28.83 -27.30 -4.56
CA LYS A 15 29.15 -26.03 -5.25
C LYS A 15 30.64 -25.67 -5.17
N GLU A 16 31.36 -26.18 -4.20
CA GLU A 16 32.81 -25.95 -4.01
C GLU A 16 33.69 -26.94 -4.78
N LEU A 17 33.13 -27.89 -5.51
CA LEU A 17 33.86 -28.84 -6.34
C LEU A 17 34.71 -28.13 -7.39
N ASP A 18 35.89 -28.70 -7.68
CA ASP A 18 36.77 -28.21 -8.76
C ASP A 18 36.06 -28.34 -10.12
N LEU A 19 35.71 -27.19 -10.69
CA LEU A 19 35.01 -27.11 -11.96
C LEU A 19 35.80 -27.66 -13.14
N HIS A 20 37.14 -27.69 -13.05
CA HIS A 20 37.95 -28.30 -14.09
C HIS A 20 37.81 -29.83 -14.07
N GLU A 21 37.70 -30.41 -12.88
CA GLU A 21 37.49 -31.85 -12.75
C GLU A 21 36.07 -32.23 -13.17
N VAL A 22 35.06 -31.40 -12.80
CA VAL A 22 33.69 -31.56 -13.29
C VAL A 22 33.63 -31.49 -14.81
N ALA A 23 34.28 -30.53 -15.44
CA ALA A 23 34.32 -30.38 -16.88
C ALA A 23 35.01 -31.58 -17.55
N ALA A 24 36.05 -32.15 -16.93
CA ALA A 24 36.70 -33.36 -17.41
C ALA A 24 35.77 -34.58 -17.40
N ARG A 25 34.98 -34.76 -16.31
CA ARG A 25 33.96 -35.83 -16.20
C ARG A 25 32.79 -35.66 -17.16
N LEU A 26 32.45 -34.42 -17.51
CA LEU A 26 31.47 -34.09 -18.56
C LEU A 26 32.03 -34.28 -19.98
N GLY A 27 33.28 -34.67 -20.13
CA GLY A 27 33.93 -34.87 -21.43
C GLY A 27 34.16 -33.57 -22.21
N MET A 28 34.21 -32.43 -21.54
CA MET A 28 34.34 -31.13 -22.19
C MET A 28 35.75 -30.95 -22.73
N ARG A 29 35.83 -30.55 -24.00
CA ARG A 29 37.09 -30.29 -24.71
C ARG A 29 37.65 -28.91 -24.33
N ARG A 30 38.90 -28.88 -23.88
CA ARG A 30 39.64 -27.65 -23.56
C ARG A 30 40.53 -27.21 -24.73
N ASP A 31 40.61 -25.91 -25.00
CA ASP A 31 41.56 -25.32 -25.90
C ASP A 31 42.96 -25.23 -25.28
N GLY A 32 43.92 -25.79 -25.93
CA GLY A 32 45.32 -25.85 -25.40
C GLY A 32 46.03 -24.48 -25.37
N GLY A 33 45.54 -23.47 -26.10
CA GLY A 33 46.20 -22.16 -26.21
C GLY A 33 45.68 -21.10 -25.23
N ARG A 34 44.36 -21.05 -25.00
CA ARG A 34 43.67 -20.01 -24.19
C ARG A 34 43.08 -20.50 -22.91
N GLY A 35 43.07 -21.78 -22.64
CA GLY A 35 42.56 -22.37 -21.40
C GLY A 35 41.03 -22.41 -21.28
N ASN A 36 40.25 -21.95 -22.28
CA ASN A 36 38.81 -22.01 -22.30
C ASN A 36 38.30 -23.37 -22.78
N TYR A 37 37.07 -23.69 -22.45
CA TYR A 37 36.36 -24.90 -22.87
C TYR A 37 35.39 -24.63 -24.02
N PHE A 38 35.19 -25.66 -24.88
CA PHE A 38 34.09 -25.69 -25.81
C PHE A 38 32.79 -25.91 -25.05
N SER A 39 31.71 -25.20 -25.42
CA SER A 39 30.42 -25.33 -24.80
C SER A 39 29.90 -26.78 -24.89
N PRO A 40 29.43 -27.41 -23.79
CA PRO A 40 28.85 -28.74 -23.85
C PRO A 40 27.43 -28.74 -24.46
N ALA A 41 26.76 -27.58 -24.50
CA ALA A 41 25.38 -27.45 -24.94
C ALA A 41 25.24 -27.26 -26.47
N ARG A 42 26.34 -27.02 -27.21
CA ARG A 42 26.31 -26.77 -28.68
C ARG A 42 27.62 -27.12 -29.35
N LYS A 43 27.56 -27.31 -30.68
CA LYS A 43 28.75 -27.43 -31.52
C LYS A 43 29.26 -26.04 -31.89
N GLU A 44 30.49 -25.74 -31.51
CA GLU A 44 31.13 -24.46 -31.85
C GLU A 44 32.54 -24.67 -32.39
N LYS A 45 33.01 -23.66 -33.14
CA LYS A 45 34.36 -23.70 -33.77
C LYS A 45 35.44 -23.09 -32.86
N GLN A 46 35.04 -22.20 -31.95
CA GLN A 46 35.94 -21.53 -31.01
C GLN A 46 35.45 -21.71 -29.60
N PRO A 47 36.32 -21.93 -28.61
CA PRO A 47 35.94 -22.19 -27.22
C PRO A 47 35.38 -20.90 -26.60
N SER A 48 34.19 -20.96 -26.07
CA SER A 48 33.46 -19.81 -25.49
C SER A 48 33.21 -19.89 -23.99
N LEU A 49 33.48 -21.01 -23.32
CA LEU A 49 33.24 -21.22 -21.93
C LEU A 49 34.51 -21.07 -21.09
N SER A 50 34.52 -20.17 -20.12
CA SER A 50 35.59 -19.98 -19.15
C SER A 50 35.23 -20.55 -17.80
N ILE A 51 36.24 -21.14 -17.11
CA ILE A 51 36.14 -21.56 -15.70
C ILE A 51 37.06 -20.69 -14.87
N HIS A 52 36.59 -20.21 -13.73
CA HIS A 52 37.28 -19.32 -12.82
C HIS A 52 37.42 -20.02 -11.47
N GLY A 53 38.63 -20.03 -10.89
CA GLY A 53 38.87 -20.47 -9.54
C GLY A 53 38.37 -19.47 -8.48
N ALA A 54 38.34 -19.92 -7.21
CA ALA A 54 37.87 -19.12 -6.09
C ALA A 54 38.68 -17.83 -5.85
N ASP A 55 39.90 -17.78 -6.34
CA ASP A 55 40.87 -16.69 -6.22
C ASP A 55 40.63 -15.53 -7.20
N LYS A 56 39.84 -15.73 -8.25
CA LYS A 56 39.58 -14.73 -9.32
C LYS A 56 38.13 -14.22 -9.39
N GLY A 57 37.23 -14.72 -8.58
CA GLY A 57 35.82 -14.38 -8.63
C GLY A 57 35.33 -13.65 -7.39
N ARG A 58 34.55 -12.55 -7.58
CA ARG A 58 33.85 -11.83 -6.49
C ARG A 58 32.89 -12.73 -5.71
N TYR A 59 32.58 -13.94 -6.21
CA TYR A 59 31.55 -14.87 -5.71
C TYR A 59 32.00 -16.35 -5.63
N GLY A 60 33.30 -16.64 -5.53
CA GLY A 60 33.84 -18.02 -5.49
C GLY A 60 34.11 -18.62 -6.88
N ALA A 61 34.40 -19.93 -6.91
CA ALA A 61 34.65 -20.64 -8.16
C ALA A 61 33.39 -20.71 -9.02
N GLY A 62 33.52 -20.42 -10.30
CA GLY A 62 32.37 -20.38 -11.23
C GLY A 62 32.78 -20.58 -12.69
N TRP A 63 31.77 -20.79 -13.53
CA TRP A 63 31.95 -20.86 -14.99
C TRP A 63 31.08 -19.86 -15.69
N LYS A 64 31.45 -19.47 -16.91
CA LYS A 64 30.64 -18.58 -17.77
C LYS A 64 30.83 -18.92 -19.25
N ASP A 65 29.74 -19.10 -19.96
CA ASP A 65 29.70 -19.16 -21.41
C ASP A 65 29.48 -17.74 -21.96
N HIS A 66 30.50 -17.21 -22.60
CA HIS A 66 30.51 -15.81 -23.11
C HIS A 66 29.61 -15.60 -24.32
N THR A 67 29.16 -16.67 -24.99
CA THR A 67 28.25 -16.55 -26.14
C THR A 67 26.78 -16.50 -25.71
N THR A 68 26.38 -17.27 -24.69
CA THR A 68 25.00 -17.33 -24.22
C THR A 68 24.75 -16.48 -22.98
N GLY A 69 25.82 -16.07 -22.27
CA GLY A 69 25.74 -15.39 -21.00
C GLY A 69 25.47 -16.31 -19.80
N ASN A 70 25.21 -17.59 -20.01
CA ASN A 70 24.95 -18.57 -18.95
C ASN A 70 26.20 -18.79 -18.09
N GLY A 71 26.01 -19.06 -16.82
CA GLY A 71 27.10 -19.31 -15.88
C GLY A 71 26.56 -19.80 -14.53
N GLY A 72 27.45 -20.21 -13.62
CA GLY A 72 27.02 -20.68 -12.30
C GLY A 72 28.08 -21.56 -11.62
N THR A 73 27.60 -22.48 -10.77
CA THR A 73 28.40 -23.42 -9.97
C THR A 73 28.60 -24.77 -10.71
N ALA A 74 29.16 -25.75 -10.06
CA ALA A 74 29.29 -27.12 -10.57
C ALA A 74 27.94 -27.76 -10.91
N ILE A 75 26.92 -27.51 -10.09
CA ILE A 75 25.56 -28.01 -10.30
C ILE A 75 24.97 -27.45 -11.60
N ASP A 76 25.11 -26.13 -11.79
CA ASP A 76 24.61 -25.44 -12.98
C ASP A 76 25.33 -25.89 -14.26
N LEU A 77 26.63 -26.29 -14.17
CA LEU A 77 27.39 -26.80 -15.29
C LEU A 77 26.88 -28.16 -15.78
N VAL A 78 26.54 -29.05 -14.85
CA VAL A 78 25.96 -30.37 -15.17
C VAL A 78 24.59 -30.23 -15.86
N ILE A 79 23.74 -29.30 -15.40
CA ILE A 79 22.45 -29.00 -16.04
C ILE A 79 22.68 -28.39 -17.42
N TYR A 80 23.61 -27.45 -17.55
CA TYR A 80 23.92 -26.81 -18.81
C TYR A 80 24.49 -27.77 -19.84
N ALA A 81 25.20 -28.82 -19.39
CA ALA A 81 25.67 -29.90 -20.24
C ALA A 81 24.58 -30.89 -20.66
N GLY A 82 23.36 -30.74 -20.17
CA GLY A 82 22.24 -31.62 -20.48
C GLY A 82 22.30 -33.00 -19.80
N MET A 83 23.17 -33.15 -18.78
CA MET A 83 23.35 -34.42 -18.04
C MET A 83 22.34 -34.59 -16.90
N ALA A 84 21.60 -33.53 -16.54
CA ALA A 84 20.53 -33.55 -15.54
C ALA A 84 19.45 -32.56 -15.92
N GLY A 85 18.21 -32.87 -15.56
CA GLY A 85 17.04 -32.04 -15.81
C GLY A 85 16.76 -31.00 -14.74
N ASP A 86 17.25 -31.21 -13.51
CA ASP A 86 17.08 -30.30 -12.39
C ASP A 86 18.29 -30.29 -11.43
N HIS A 87 18.26 -29.33 -10.47
CA HIS A 87 19.34 -29.16 -9.50
C HIS A 87 19.54 -30.37 -8.56
N MET A 88 18.49 -31.12 -8.27
CA MET A 88 18.58 -32.29 -7.39
C MET A 88 19.21 -33.48 -8.12
N GLU A 89 18.85 -33.69 -9.38
CA GLU A 89 19.43 -34.71 -10.22
C GLU A 89 20.91 -34.43 -10.51
N ALA A 90 21.25 -33.17 -10.83
CA ALA A 90 22.65 -32.74 -11.00
C ALA A 90 23.48 -32.93 -9.72
N ALA A 91 22.92 -32.60 -8.57
CA ALA A 91 23.57 -32.77 -7.30
C ALA A 91 23.81 -34.26 -6.94
N ARG A 92 22.87 -35.16 -7.28
CA ARG A 92 23.04 -36.61 -7.11
C ARG A 92 24.20 -37.12 -7.97
N LEU A 93 24.20 -36.71 -9.24
CA LEU A 93 25.24 -37.13 -10.17
C LEU A 93 26.62 -36.65 -9.73
N LEU A 94 26.75 -35.43 -9.25
CA LEU A 94 28.00 -34.91 -8.67
C LEU A 94 28.37 -35.63 -7.37
N GLY A 95 27.37 -35.94 -6.52
CA GLY A 95 27.59 -36.71 -5.30
C GLY A 95 28.16 -38.10 -5.58
N ASP A 96 27.64 -38.79 -6.60
CA ASP A 96 28.14 -40.09 -7.05
C ASP A 96 29.53 -39.99 -7.66
N TRP A 97 29.82 -38.99 -8.48
CA TRP A 97 31.13 -38.79 -9.11
C TRP A 97 32.23 -38.46 -8.13
N PHE A 98 31.93 -37.72 -7.06
CA PHE A 98 32.94 -37.24 -6.11
C PHE A 98 32.86 -37.92 -4.75
N GLY A 99 32.12 -39.03 -4.61
CA GLY A 99 31.98 -39.77 -3.38
C GLY A 99 31.35 -39.01 -2.23
N LEU A 100 30.42 -38.12 -2.55
CA LEU A 100 29.64 -37.30 -1.60
C LEU A 100 28.20 -37.78 -1.56
N PRO A 101 27.89 -38.89 -0.85
CA PRO A 101 26.56 -39.47 -0.85
C PRO A 101 25.51 -38.52 -0.23
N ILE A 102 24.28 -38.66 -0.67
CA ILE A 102 23.13 -37.89 -0.13
C ILE A 102 23.00 -38.17 1.36
N PRO A 103 22.91 -37.17 2.24
CA PRO A 103 22.73 -37.37 3.65
C PRO A 103 21.47 -38.16 3.99
N SER A 104 21.61 -39.32 4.64
CA SER A 104 20.47 -40.10 5.13
C SER A 104 19.88 -39.46 6.39
N PRO A 105 18.56 -39.54 6.62
CA PRO A 105 17.96 -39.03 7.83
C PRO A 105 18.41 -39.67 9.13
N ASP A 106 18.91 -40.92 9.07
CA ASP A 106 19.16 -41.80 10.25
C ASP A 106 20.61 -41.93 10.67
N THR A 107 21.54 -41.16 10.09
CA THR A 107 22.93 -41.22 10.52
C THR A 107 23.18 -40.20 11.63
N PRO A 108 23.59 -40.60 12.87
CA PRO A 108 23.96 -39.63 13.90
C PRO A 108 25.11 -38.75 13.41
N ALA A 109 24.94 -37.44 13.52
CA ALA A 109 25.99 -36.50 13.16
C ALA A 109 27.21 -36.72 14.05
N ALA A 110 28.39 -36.91 13.47
CA ALA A 110 29.65 -36.67 14.21
C ALA A 110 29.57 -35.26 14.84
N PRO A 111 30.00 -35.07 16.10
CA PRO A 111 29.98 -33.78 16.74
C PRO A 111 30.73 -32.78 15.86
N ALA A 112 30.01 -31.76 15.37
CA ALA A 112 30.59 -30.70 14.55
C ALA A 112 31.74 -30.08 15.34
N ARG A 113 32.91 -30.02 14.77
CA ARG A 113 34.07 -29.30 15.38
C ARG A 113 33.61 -27.83 15.49
N LYS A 114 33.62 -27.30 16.72
CA LYS A 114 33.36 -25.90 16.99
C LYS A 114 34.29 -25.04 16.14
N SER A 115 33.78 -24.00 15.52
CA SER A 115 34.61 -23.01 14.85
C SER A 115 35.51 -22.29 15.87
N THR A 116 36.54 -21.61 15.38
CA THR A 116 37.41 -20.78 16.25
C THR A 116 36.59 -19.70 16.96
N GLU A 117 35.64 -19.09 16.26
CA GLU A 117 34.79 -18.05 16.81
C GLU A 117 33.84 -18.58 17.89
N GLU A 118 33.28 -19.79 17.69
CA GLU A 118 32.47 -20.47 18.72
C GLU A 118 33.28 -20.82 19.96
N TRP A 119 34.53 -21.26 19.77
CA TRP A 119 35.40 -21.54 20.87
C TRP A 119 35.78 -20.28 21.67
N ILE A 120 36.09 -19.16 20.98
CA ILE A 120 36.38 -17.87 21.61
C ILE A 120 35.14 -17.35 22.34
N ALA A 121 33.94 -17.41 21.70
CA ALA A 121 32.71 -17.01 22.32
C ALA A 121 32.42 -17.80 23.59
N ASP A 122 32.52 -19.13 23.55
CA ASP A 122 32.27 -19.97 24.71
C ASP A 122 33.26 -19.66 25.88
N ARG A 123 34.50 -19.32 25.55
CA ARG A 123 35.49 -18.92 26.55
C ARG A 123 35.12 -17.57 27.17
N CYS A 124 34.73 -16.57 26.36
CA CYS A 124 34.34 -15.27 26.87
C CYS A 124 33.06 -15.33 27.72
N LEU A 125 32.17 -16.29 27.46
CA LEU A 125 30.93 -16.50 28.19
C LEU A 125 31.10 -17.21 29.54
N GLN A 126 32.31 -17.62 29.91
CA GLN A 126 32.58 -18.26 31.22
C GLN A 126 32.71 -17.23 32.34
N GLU A 127 33.18 -16.03 32.05
CA GLU A 127 33.34 -14.93 32.98
C GLU A 127 32.37 -13.81 32.66
N VAL A 128 31.35 -13.61 33.50
CA VAL A 128 30.31 -12.60 33.26
C VAL A 128 30.38 -11.39 34.19
N GLU A 129 30.93 -11.57 35.41
CA GLU A 129 31.04 -10.49 36.39
C GLU A 129 31.83 -9.26 35.86
N PRO A 130 33.01 -9.43 35.24
CA PRO A 130 33.78 -8.28 34.77
C PRO A 130 33.13 -7.50 33.62
N VAL A 131 32.35 -8.19 32.73
CA VAL A 131 31.65 -7.49 31.67
C VAL A 131 30.46 -6.68 32.20
N LEU A 132 29.81 -7.18 33.25
CA LEU A 132 28.73 -6.43 33.92
C LEU A 132 29.29 -5.16 34.57
N GLU A 133 30.36 -5.28 35.35
CA GLU A 133 31.03 -4.14 36.00
C GLU A 133 31.49 -3.10 34.97
N TYR A 134 32.12 -3.53 33.88
CA TYR A 134 32.60 -2.67 32.84
C TYR A 134 31.45 -1.89 32.13
N LEU A 135 30.38 -2.62 31.79
CA LEU A 135 29.23 -2.00 31.05
C LEU A 135 28.35 -1.18 31.97
N GLN A 136 28.17 -1.56 33.24
CA GLN A 136 27.49 -0.72 34.23
C GLN A 136 28.27 0.58 34.50
N GLY A 137 29.62 0.50 34.57
CA GLY A 137 30.48 1.68 34.62
C GLY A 137 30.32 2.64 33.43
N ARG A 138 29.74 2.16 32.31
CA ARG A 138 29.37 2.96 31.14
C ARG A 138 27.87 3.41 31.12
N GLY A 139 27.17 3.27 32.23
CA GLY A 139 25.79 3.70 32.38
C GLY A 139 24.76 2.73 31.79
N ILE A 140 25.16 1.54 31.29
CA ILE A 140 24.22 0.56 30.77
C ILE A 140 23.40 -0.03 31.93
N THR A 141 22.07 -0.06 31.79
CA THR A 141 21.17 -0.53 32.84
C THR A 141 21.21 -2.03 33.02
N GLU A 142 20.93 -2.47 34.25
CA GLU A 142 20.88 -3.89 34.59
C GLU A 142 19.89 -4.68 33.72
N ALA A 143 18.76 -4.08 33.40
CA ALA A 143 17.73 -4.70 32.54
C ALA A 143 18.25 -5.00 31.12
N ALA A 144 18.99 -4.08 30.49
CA ALA A 144 19.60 -4.27 29.18
C ALA A 144 20.69 -5.34 29.23
N LEU A 145 21.52 -5.34 30.29
CA LEU A 145 22.57 -6.33 30.49
C LEU A 145 22.00 -7.74 30.75
N ALA A 146 20.98 -7.87 31.59
CA ALA A 146 20.33 -9.14 31.87
C ALA A 146 19.78 -9.80 30.62
N MET A 147 19.21 -9.00 29.71
CA MET A 147 18.71 -9.48 28.42
C MET A 147 19.83 -10.01 27.53
N ALA A 148 20.91 -9.26 27.39
CA ALA A 148 22.05 -9.66 26.58
C ALA A 148 22.78 -10.89 27.15
N LEU A 149 22.90 -11.01 28.48
CA LEU A 149 23.47 -12.18 29.16
C LEU A 149 22.59 -13.42 28.96
N LYS A 150 21.27 -13.30 29.19
CA LYS A 150 20.30 -14.40 29.01
C LYS A 150 20.45 -15.02 27.63
N ASN A 151 20.70 -14.21 26.61
CA ASN A 151 20.83 -14.63 25.20
C ASN A 151 22.28 -14.97 24.83
N ARG A 152 23.20 -14.91 25.79
CA ARG A 152 24.65 -15.20 25.57
C ARG A 152 25.27 -14.32 24.47
N MET A 153 24.95 -13.02 24.48
CA MET A 153 25.39 -12.04 23.50
C MET A 153 26.56 -11.17 23.98
N ILE A 154 26.86 -11.21 25.28
CA ILE A 154 27.98 -10.50 25.89
C ILE A 154 28.77 -11.43 26.81
N GLY A 155 30.08 -11.19 26.96
CA GLY A 155 31.01 -11.94 27.83
C GLY A 155 32.28 -11.15 28.03
N TRP A 156 33.30 -11.78 28.67
CA TRP A 156 34.56 -11.14 28.99
C TRP A 156 35.74 -11.92 28.44
N ASN A 157 36.73 -11.21 27.86
CA ASN A 157 38.01 -11.77 27.46
C ASN A 157 39.14 -11.37 28.42
N ASN A 158 39.88 -12.35 28.91
CA ASN A 158 41.10 -12.14 29.67
C ASN A 158 42.34 -12.70 28.97
N TRP A 159 42.19 -13.25 27.76
CA TRP A 159 43.26 -13.86 27.04
C TRP A 159 44.27 -12.82 26.55
N THR A 160 45.57 -13.12 26.75
CA THR A 160 46.70 -12.39 26.20
C THR A 160 47.57 -13.29 25.34
N SER A 161 48.19 -12.73 24.31
CA SER A 161 49.12 -13.47 23.43
C SER A 161 50.50 -13.62 24.05
N ASN A 162 51.00 -14.85 24.11
CA ASN A 162 52.40 -15.11 24.48
C ASN A 162 53.39 -14.78 23.35
N LYS A 163 52.91 -14.49 22.14
CA LYS A 163 53.71 -14.23 20.94
C LYS A 163 53.80 -12.75 20.57
N VAL A 164 52.85 -11.95 21.03
CA VAL A 164 52.77 -10.50 20.75
C VAL A 164 53.05 -9.76 22.05
N PRO A 165 54.06 -8.88 22.08
CA PRO A 165 54.40 -8.09 23.27
C PRO A 165 53.27 -7.16 23.69
N ALA A 166 53.22 -6.83 24.99
CA ALA A 166 52.33 -5.76 25.47
C ALA A 166 52.74 -4.43 24.83
N GLY A 167 51.73 -3.67 24.35
CA GLY A 167 51.92 -2.44 23.61
C GLY A 167 51.85 -2.59 22.08
N GLU A 168 51.72 -3.83 21.57
CA GLU A 168 51.57 -4.10 20.13
C GLU A 168 50.15 -4.59 19.78
N PRO A 169 49.63 -4.26 18.62
CA PRO A 169 48.27 -4.69 18.16
C PRO A 169 48.18 -6.23 18.15
N GLY A 170 47.17 -6.80 18.82
CA GLY A 170 46.95 -8.23 18.89
C GLY A 170 47.48 -8.88 20.15
N HIS A 171 48.04 -8.14 21.11
CA HIS A 171 48.45 -8.66 22.42
C HIS A 171 47.26 -9.28 23.18
N GLY A 172 46.05 -8.68 23.08
CA GLY A 172 44.88 -9.12 23.81
C GLY A 172 44.69 -8.40 25.14
N GLY A 173 44.13 -9.09 26.14
CA GLY A 173 43.89 -8.58 27.50
C GLY A 173 42.39 -8.38 27.82
N ALA A 174 42.18 -7.75 28.97
CA ALA A 174 40.83 -7.49 29.47
C ALA A 174 39.96 -6.74 28.48
N ALA A 175 38.85 -7.33 28.06
CA ALA A 175 37.95 -6.75 27.05
C ALA A 175 36.51 -7.23 27.22
N ALA A 176 35.55 -6.31 27.05
CA ALA A 176 34.18 -6.68 26.85
C ALA A 176 34.04 -7.35 25.47
N ALA A 177 33.46 -8.53 25.44
CA ALA A 177 33.24 -9.34 24.25
C ALA A 177 31.79 -9.34 23.84
N PHE A 178 31.51 -8.96 22.59
CA PHE A 178 30.17 -8.93 21.97
C PHE A 178 30.08 -10.07 20.98
N ILE A 179 29.21 -11.05 21.26
CA ILE A 179 29.09 -12.27 20.45
C ILE A 179 28.17 -11.98 19.26
N VAL A 180 28.65 -12.12 18.05
CA VAL A 180 27.92 -11.86 16.81
C VAL A 180 27.39 -13.17 16.26
N ARG A 181 26.09 -13.19 16.01
CA ARG A 181 25.38 -14.38 15.51
C ARG A 181 24.61 -14.09 14.23
N THR A 182 24.46 -15.11 13.39
CA THR A 182 23.54 -15.07 12.26
C THR A 182 22.08 -14.96 12.74
N LEU A 183 21.21 -14.34 11.94
CA LEU A 183 19.77 -14.25 12.22
C LEU A 183 19.08 -15.63 12.12
N ASN A 184 19.64 -16.55 11.35
CA ASN A 184 19.17 -17.91 11.18
C ASN A 184 20.33 -18.78 10.65
N PRO A 185 20.78 -19.83 11.32
CA PRO A 185 20.25 -20.52 12.49
C PRO A 185 20.79 -20.01 13.86
N GLY A 186 21.40 -18.83 13.95
CA GLY A 186 21.97 -18.29 15.19
C GLY A 186 23.42 -18.74 15.46
N ARG A 187 24.15 -19.17 14.42
CA ARG A 187 25.57 -19.54 14.51
C ARG A 187 26.43 -18.34 14.89
N VAL A 188 27.45 -18.54 15.73
CA VAL A 188 28.48 -17.53 16.00
C VAL A 188 29.34 -17.32 14.76
N VAL A 189 29.49 -16.08 14.34
CA VAL A 189 30.29 -15.70 13.16
C VAL A 189 31.46 -14.79 13.51
N ALA A 190 31.36 -14.08 14.64
CA ALA A 190 32.44 -13.23 15.13
C ALA A 190 32.29 -12.96 16.63
N VAL A 191 33.36 -12.46 17.22
CA VAL A 191 33.43 -11.88 18.56
C VAL A 191 34.11 -10.52 18.44
N ASP A 192 33.40 -9.44 18.74
CA ASP A 192 33.97 -8.12 18.80
C ASP A 192 34.45 -7.83 20.22
N MET A 193 35.68 -7.46 20.37
CA MET A 193 36.30 -7.14 21.65
C MET A 193 36.48 -5.63 21.80
N ARG A 194 36.11 -5.10 22.94
CA ARG A 194 36.37 -3.70 23.33
C ARG A 194 37.32 -3.73 24.52
N TYR A 195 38.59 -3.40 24.29
CA TYR A 195 39.62 -3.45 25.32
C TYR A 195 39.39 -2.41 26.41
N GLN A 196 39.57 -2.83 27.66
CA GLN A 196 39.54 -1.95 28.82
C GLN A 196 40.77 -1.01 28.82
N ASP A 197 41.94 -1.55 28.48
CA ASP A 197 43.17 -0.80 28.29
C ASP A 197 43.70 -0.93 26.85
N PRO A 198 43.38 0.02 25.97
CA PRO A 198 43.89 0.05 24.59
C PRO A 198 45.41 0.16 24.49
N GLY A 199 46.08 0.69 25.53
CA GLY A 199 47.51 0.86 25.53
C GLY A 199 48.25 -0.48 25.38
N LEU A 200 47.69 -1.56 25.91
CA LEU A 200 48.25 -2.93 25.77
C LEU A 200 48.21 -3.45 24.32
N ASN A 201 47.45 -2.83 23.46
CA ASN A 201 47.25 -3.16 22.04
C ASN A 201 47.66 -2.04 21.08
N GLY A 202 48.67 -1.25 21.45
CA GLY A 202 49.17 -0.16 20.59
C GLY A 202 48.16 0.94 20.32
N GLY A 203 47.25 1.20 21.27
CA GLY A 203 46.16 2.18 21.13
C GLY A 203 44.90 1.67 20.41
N VAL A 204 44.89 0.42 19.95
CA VAL A 204 43.73 -0.20 19.29
C VAL A 204 42.60 -0.43 20.32
N LYS A 205 41.50 0.28 20.19
CA LYS A 205 40.35 0.22 21.12
C LYS A 205 39.50 -1.03 20.94
N THR A 206 39.38 -1.52 19.69
CA THR A 206 38.47 -2.64 19.33
C THR A 206 39.13 -3.61 18.40
N GLN A 207 38.85 -4.89 18.55
CA GLN A 207 39.31 -5.97 17.67
C GLN A 207 38.14 -6.93 17.37
N CYS A 208 38.04 -7.37 16.13
CA CYS A 208 37.08 -8.41 15.72
C CYS A 208 37.81 -9.71 15.46
N GLN A 209 37.33 -10.80 16.04
CA GLN A 209 37.76 -12.16 15.74
C GLN A 209 36.65 -12.86 14.96
N GLY A 210 36.93 -13.28 13.73
CA GLY A 210 35.94 -13.84 12.80
C GLY A 210 35.46 -12.84 11.71
N GLU A 211 34.23 -13.03 11.21
CA GLU A 211 33.69 -12.28 10.10
C GLU A 211 33.23 -10.88 10.54
N LYS A 212 33.96 -9.84 10.11
CA LYS A 212 33.57 -8.46 10.40
C LYS A 212 32.43 -7.98 9.52
N SER A 213 32.42 -8.34 8.25
CA SER A 213 31.47 -7.86 7.23
C SER A 213 30.20 -8.73 7.15
N GLY A 214 29.06 -8.11 6.79
CA GLY A 214 27.81 -8.82 6.50
C GLY A 214 26.91 -9.11 7.71
N TYR A 215 27.39 -8.90 8.92
CA TYR A 215 26.65 -9.21 10.15
C TYR A 215 26.65 -8.02 11.11
N GLY A 216 25.49 -7.77 11.74
CA GLY A 216 25.36 -6.83 12.84
C GLY A 216 25.20 -7.52 14.19
N TRP A 217 25.14 -6.75 15.27
CA TRP A 217 24.94 -7.24 16.62
C TRP A 217 23.57 -6.82 17.17
N TYR A 218 22.96 -7.68 17.96
CA TYR A 218 21.69 -7.50 18.66
C TYR A 218 21.70 -8.21 20.01
N SER A 219 20.96 -7.72 21.00
CA SER A 219 20.89 -8.30 22.33
C SER A 219 19.95 -9.52 22.40
N ASP A 220 18.85 -9.50 21.63
CA ASP A 220 17.81 -10.52 21.61
C ASP A 220 17.18 -10.66 20.21
N LEU A 221 17.34 -11.83 19.61
CA LEU A 221 16.78 -12.14 18.30
C LEU A 221 15.24 -12.18 18.31
N GLY A 222 14.65 -12.68 19.39
CA GLY A 222 13.18 -12.75 19.52
C GLY A 222 12.55 -11.36 19.56
N ARG A 223 13.15 -10.43 20.31
CA ARG A 223 12.75 -9.03 20.33
C ARG A 223 12.94 -8.37 18.96
N LEU A 224 14.08 -8.58 18.33
CA LEU A 224 14.38 -8.04 17.00
C LEU A 224 13.34 -8.50 15.95
N LYS A 225 12.95 -9.78 15.98
CA LYS A 225 11.92 -10.30 15.07
C LYS A 225 10.52 -9.68 15.31
N ARG A 226 10.13 -9.49 16.57
CA ARG A 226 8.82 -8.92 16.93
C ARG A 226 8.77 -7.39 16.92
N ALA A 227 9.92 -6.73 16.90
CA ALA A 227 9.98 -5.27 16.95
C ALA A 227 9.28 -4.63 15.75
N HIS A 228 8.53 -3.55 15.99
CA HIS A 228 7.98 -2.68 14.96
C HIS A 228 8.87 -1.45 14.69
N THR A 229 9.77 -1.10 15.63
CA THR A 229 10.72 0.01 15.49
C THR A 229 12.13 -0.46 15.88
N VAL A 230 13.10 -0.23 15.00
CA VAL A 230 14.49 -0.64 15.18
C VAL A 230 15.39 0.58 15.08
N TYR A 231 16.16 0.86 16.14
CA TYR A 231 17.26 1.82 16.08
C TYR A 231 18.50 1.16 15.49
N ILE A 232 19.00 1.68 14.39
CA ILE A 232 20.30 1.24 13.84
C ILE A 232 21.39 2.17 14.35
N VAL A 233 22.37 1.58 15.04
CA VAL A 233 23.47 2.27 15.69
C VAL A 233 24.83 1.72 15.24
N GLU A 234 25.92 2.42 15.52
CA GLU A 234 27.23 2.01 15.02
C GLU A 234 27.83 0.83 15.79
N SER A 235 27.79 0.84 17.12
CA SER A 235 28.48 -0.12 17.98
C SER A 235 27.53 -0.92 18.88
N PRO A 236 27.92 -2.13 19.34
CA PRO A 236 27.17 -2.89 20.34
C PRO A 236 26.92 -2.14 21.66
N ILE A 237 27.89 -1.30 22.09
CA ILE A 237 27.74 -0.45 23.30
C ILE A 237 26.60 0.57 23.04
N ASN A 238 26.57 1.22 21.88
CA ASN A 238 25.50 2.13 21.53
C ASN A 238 24.13 1.42 21.46
N ALA A 239 24.09 0.15 21.01
CA ALA A 239 22.86 -0.63 21.02
C ALA A 239 22.36 -0.90 22.45
N LEU A 240 23.25 -1.29 23.37
CA LEU A 240 22.91 -1.46 24.78
C LEU A 240 22.51 -0.14 25.44
N SER A 241 23.14 0.98 25.06
CA SER A 241 22.77 2.31 25.51
C SER A 241 21.34 2.69 25.10
N VAL A 242 20.96 2.45 23.85
CA VAL A 242 19.56 2.59 23.39
C VAL A 242 18.63 1.71 24.20
N GLU A 243 18.98 0.44 24.40
CA GLU A 243 18.15 -0.52 25.14
C GLU A 243 18.06 -0.25 26.64
N SER A 244 18.96 0.59 27.17
CA SER A 244 18.89 1.07 28.55
C SER A 244 17.81 2.14 28.78
N CYS A 245 17.27 2.73 27.71
CA CYS A 245 16.20 3.70 27.81
C CYS A 245 14.84 3.01 28.03
N TYR A 246 13.89 3.74 28.63
CA TYR A 246 12.53 3.23 28.89
C TYR A 246 11.69 3.31 27.62
N TRP A 247 11.66 2.22 26.85
CA TRP A 247 10.87 2.11 25.63
C TRP A 247 9.56 1.36 25.87
N PRO A 248 8.48 1.72 25.13
CA PRO A 248 7.34 0.85 24.98
C PRO A 248 7.74 -0.50 24.38
N GLU A 249 6.91 -1.51 24.54
CA GLU A 249 7.12 -2.80 23.87
C GLU A 249 7.21 -2.62 22.35
N GLY A 250 8.10 -3.37 21.72
CA GLY A 250 8.30 -3.33 20.25
C GLY A 250 9.44 -2.44 19.76
N TYR A 251 10.23 -1.83 20.65
CA TYR A 251 11.45 -1.11 20.32
C TYR A 251 12.70 -1.96 20.61
N VAL A 252 13.70 -1.90 19.72
CA VAL A 252 14.96 -2.63 19.85
C VAL A 252 16.09 -1.89 19.13
N ALA A 253 17.34 -2.17 19.49
CA ALA A 253 18.51 -1.67 18.79
C ALA A 253 19.20 -2.77 17.97
N TYR A 254 19.85 -2.37 16.87
CA TYR A 254 20.68 -3.22 16.02
C TYR A 254 21.97 -2.47 15.68
N ALA A 255 23.12 -3.02 16.03
CA ALA A 255 24.42 -2.40 15.76
C ALA A 255 25.03 -2.93 14.46
N ILE A 256 25.48 -2.02 13.59
CA ILE A 256 26.11 -2.37 12.32
C ILE A 256 27.60 -2.75 12.48
N ARG A 257 28.20 -2.54 13.64
CA ARG A 257 29.60 -2.89 13.95
C ARG A 257 30.62 -2.09 13.15
N GLY A 258 30.33 -0.80 12.91
CA GLY A 258 31.17 0.15 12.21
C GLY A 258 30.62 0.58 10.85
N THR A 259 30.90 1.82 10.46
CA THR A 259 30.36 2.49 9.27
C THR A 259 30.63 1.77 7.94
N GLY A 260 31.77 1.04 7.85
CA GLY A 260 32.11 0.24 6.65
C GLY A 260 31.21 -0.96 6.40
N ASN A 261 30.44 -1.40 7.40
CA ASN A 261 29.58 -2.58 7.28
C ASN A 261 28.20 -2.29 6.67
N VAL A 262 27.86 -1.03 6.49
CA VAL A 262 26.60 -0.60 5.87
C VAL A 262 26.39 -1.27 4.50
N GLU A 263 27.44 -1.39 3.69
CA GLU A 263 27.36 -1.97 2.35
C GLU A 263 27.21 -3.51 2.33
N SER A 264 27.60 -4.17 3.41
CA SER A 264 27.74 -5.64 3.45
C SER A 264 26.55 -6.33 4.12
N ILE A 265 25.85 -5.66 5.03
CA ILE A 265 24.71 -6.24 5.75
C ILE A 265 23.49 -6.34 4.82
N ASP A 266 22.82 -7.49 4.82
CA ASP A 266 21.49 -7.63 4.23
C ASP A 266 20.43 -7.15 5.22
N PHE A 267 19.81 -6.02 4.92
CA PHE A 267 18.74 -5.41 5.74
C PHE A 267 17.33 -5.91 5.41
N SER A 268 17.16 -6.89 4.54
CA SER A 268 15.85 -7.41 4.14
C SER A 268 14.98 -7.87 5.32
N PHE A 269 15.59 -8.30 6.43
CA PHE A 269 14.89 -8.72 7.66
C PHE A 269 14.16 -7.55 8.38
N LEU A 270 14.42 -6.31 7.99
CA LEU A 270 13.76 -5.11 8.52
C LEU A 270 12.51 -4.70 7.73
N ARG A 271 12.15 -5.43 6.66
CA ARG A 271 10.92 -5.14 5.92
C ARG A 271 9.70 -5.15 6.83
N GLY A 272 8.82 -4.18 6.62
CA GLY A 272 7.63 -3.97 7.45
C GLY A 272 7.88 -3.33 8.82
N LYS A 273 9.14 -2.97 9.15
CA LYS A 273 9.51 -2.27 10.38
C LYS A 273 9.82 -0.80 10.10
N LYS A 274 9.69 0.04 11.13
CA LYS A 274 10.17 1.41 11.11
C LYS A 274 11.61 1.42 11.59
N VAL A 275 12.52 1.99 10.81
CA VAL A 275 13.93 2.12 11.17
C VAL A 275 14.24 3.56 11.58
N LEU A 276 14.97 3.73 12.68
CA LEU A 276 15.51 4.99 13.16
C LEU A 276 17.04 4.92 13.07
N ILE A 277 17.60 5.71 12.15
CA ILE A 277 19.04 5.74 11.90
C ILE A 277 19.67 6.65 12.97
N ALA A 278 20.53 6.07 13.81
CA ALA A 278 21.21 6.73 14.90
C ALA A 278 22.72 6.40 14.88
N LEU A 279 23.33 6.53 13.70
CA LEU A 279 24.77 6.44 13.55
C LEU A 279 25.41 7.75 14.03
N ASP A 280 26.70 7.74 14.33
CA ASP A 280 27.40 8.86 14.97
C ASP A 280 27.53 10.06 14.03
N HIS A 281 26.44 10.85 13.91
CA HIS A 281 26.35 12.03 13.03
C HIS A 281 27.29 13.17 13.48
N THR A 282 27.73 13.14 14.72
CA THR A 282 28.55 14.12 15.37
C THR A 282 30.05 13.88 15.16
N ASP A 283 30.42 12.79 14.48
CA ASP A 283 31.82 12.50 14.16
C ASP A 283 32.53 13.75 13.62
N PRO A 284 33.80 13.99 14.03
CA PRO A 284 34.60 15.08 13.48
C PRO A 284 34.81 14.88 11.97
N VAL A 285 34.96 15.98 11.26
CA VAL A 285 35.27 15.94 9.82
C VAL A 285 36.60 15.25 9.62
N LYS A 286 36.61 14.22 8.79
CA LYS A 286 37.83 13.46 8.50
C LYS A 286 38.84 14.36 7.76
N GLU A 287 40.08 14.38 8.22
CA GLU A 287 41.17 15.12 7.61
C GLU A 287 41.32 14.72 6.12
N GLY A 288 41.44 15.69 5.23
CA GLY A 288 41.50 15.46 3.78
C GLY A 288 40.17 15.13 3.09
N SER A 289 39.05 15.10 3.84
CA SER A 289 37.71 14.98 3.28
C SER A 289 36.78 15.98 3.98
N ASN A 290 35.76 16.44 3.27
CA ASN A 290 34.75 17.33 3.86
C ASN A 290 33.54 16.53 4.41
N THR A 291 33.74 15.27 4.78
CA THR A 291 32.68 14.38 5.23
C THR A 291 32.89 13.91 6.66
N ARG A 292 31.81 13.80 7.40
CA ARG A 292 31.76 13.10 8.70
C ARG A 292 31.45 11.63 8.45
N PRO A 293 32.32 10.69 8.88
CA PRO A 293 32.17 9.27 8.54
C PRO A 293 30.82 8.67 8.93
N GLY A 294 30.34 8.94 10.14
CA GLY A 294 29.07 8.43 10.64
C GLY A 294 27.89 9.02 9.86
N LEU A 295 27.89 10.32 9.56
CA LEU A 295 26.84 10.94 8.76
C LEU A 295 26.82 10.42 7.31
N ALA A 296 28.00 10.24 6.69
CA ALA A 296 28.09 9.66 5.35
C ALA A 296 27.59 8.21 5.32
N ALA A 297 27.88 7.42 6.36
CA ALA A 297 27.36 6.06 6.49
C ALA A 297 25.85 6.04 6.72
N ALA A 298 25.30 6.99 7.50
CA ALA A 298 23.88 7.14 7.72
C ALA A 298 23.12 7.41 6.42
N TRP A 299 23.67 8.21 5.51
CA TRP A 299 23.08 8.45 4.20
C TRP A 299 23.11 7.22 3.30
N ARG A 300 24.24 6.47 3.25
CA ARG A 300 24.28 5.21 2.51
C ARG A 300 23.30 4.18 3.05
N LEU A 301 23.15 4.11 4.39
CA LEU A 301 22.15 3.25 5.02
C LEU A 301 20.72 3.67 4.64
N ASN A 302 20.43 4.97 4.65
CA ASN A 302 19.13 5.49 4.20
C ASN A 302 18.83 5.09 2.75
N GLU A 303 19.79 5.21 1.83
CA GLU A 303 19.65 4.80 0.44
C GLU A 303 19.31 3.31 0.31
N ARG A 304 20.04 2.46 1.04
CA ARG A 304 19.82 1.02 1.03
C ARG A 304 18.47 0.60 1.61
N LEU A 305 18.07 1.18 2.72
CA LEU A 305 16.77 0.92 3.33
C LEU A 305 15.64 1.38 2.43
N THR A 306 15.81 2.51 1.77
CA THR A 306 14.83 3.03 0.80
C THR A 306 14.71 2.12 -0.42
N ALA A 307 15.82 1.63 -0.96
CA ALA A 307 15.82 0.67 -2.06
C ALA A 307 15.12 -0.66 -1.70
N LEU A 308 15.11 -1.03 -0.42
CA LEU A 308 14.39 -2.20 0.10
C LEU A 308 12.94 -1.90 0.51
N ASP A 309 12.46 -0.67 0.29
CA ASP A 309 11.14 -0.19 0.71
C ASP A 309 10.92 -0.25 2.24
N ILE A 310 11.94 0.02 3.01
CA ILE A 310 11.90 0.03 4.47
C ILE A 310 11.74 1.46 4.95
N ALA A 311 10.64 1.73 5.70
CA ALA A 311 10.39 3.03 6.30
C ALA A 311 11.52 3.41 7.27
N ASN A 312 12.18 4.54 7.01
CA ASN A 312 13.30 4.97 7.83
C ASN A 312 13.32 6.50 8.05
N ARG A 313 13.94 6.92 9.16
CA ARG A 313 14.13 8.31 9.57
C ARG A 313 15.45 8.43 10.30
N PHE A 314 16.00 9.62 10.33
CA PHE A 314 17.18 9.96 11.10
C PHE A 314 16.79 10.44 12.51
N VAL A 315 17.53 10.00 13.52
CA VAL A 315 17.51 10.63 14.83
C VAL A 315 18.12 12.02 14.71
N ASN A 316 17.48 13.02 15.32
CA ASN A 316 17.99 14.38 15.30
C ASN A 316 19.13 14.52 16.33
N MET A 317 20.35 14.59 15.85
CA MET A 317 21.56 14.81 16.67
C MET A 317 22.08 16.24 16.55
N LEU A 318 21.20 17.19 16.30
CA LEU A 318 21.56 18.59 16.05
C LEU A 318 22.18 19.28 17.26
N ASP A 319 21.67 18.98 18.45
CA ASP A 319 22.10 19.60 19.72
C ASP A 319 23.16 18.78 20.46
N TRP A 320 23.72 17.75 19.78
CA TRP A 320 24.78 16.93 20.35
C TRP A 320 26.13 17.57 20.10
N GLU A 321 27.05 17.39 21.05
CA GLU A 321 28.43 17.90 20.92
C GLU A 321 29.21 17.13 19.84
N GLU A 322 30.20 17.79 19.25
CA GLU A 322 31.06 17.17 18.25
C GLU A 322 31.83 15.99 18.87
N GLY A 323 31.72 14.80 18.23
CA GLY A 323 32.32 13.56 18.70
C GLY A 323 31.57 12.85 19.83
N GLN A 324 30.43 13.37 20.29
CA GLN A 324 29.59 12.76 21.31
C GLN A 324 28.79 11.60 20.72
N ASP A 325 29.00 10.39 21.23
CA ASP A 325 28.21 9.21 20.81
C ASP A 325 27.01 8.94 21.74
N ILE A 326 26.20 7.92 21.38
CA ILE A 326 25.00 7.53 22.14
C ILE A 326 25.35 7.14 23.58
N ASN A 327 26.49 6.49 23.78
CA ASN A 327 26.92 6.05 25.11
C ASN A 327 27.41 7.24 25.96
N ASP A 328 28.05 8.23 25.34
CA ASP A 328 28.47 9.44 26.05
C ASP A 328 27.26 10.23 26.59
N VAL A 329 26.19 10.33 25.79
CA VAL A 329 24.91 10.93 26.24
C VAL A 329 24.28 10.13 27.35
N LEU A 330 24.28 8.78 27.27
CA LEU A 330 23.78 7.95 28.36
C LEU A 330 24.53 8.20 29.68
N GLN A 331 25.84 8.30 29.61
CA GLN A 331 26.67 8.55 30.81
C GLN A 331 26.45 9.96 31.40
N ALA A 332 26.22 10.96 30.53
CA ALA A 332 26.01 12.34 30.94
C ALA A 332 24.60 12.61 31.49
N GLU A 333 23.57 12.08 30.84
CA GLU A 333 22.15 12.44 31.06
C GLU A 333 21.30 11.30 31.57
N GLY A 334 21.83 10.09 31.66
CA GLY A 334 21.10 8.89 32.04
C GLY A 334 20.09 8.38 31.00
N PRO A 335 19.38 7.28 31.33
CA PRO A 335 18.43 6.63 30.40
C PRO A 335 17.26 7.52 29.97
N GLU A 336 16.76 8.39 30.83
CA GLU A 336 15.64 9.28 30.52
C GLU A 336 16.09 10.40 29.57
N GLY A 337 17.24 11.03 29.83
CA GLY A 337 17.83 12.07 28.98
C GLY A 337 18.14 11.54 27.59
N LEU A 338 18.85 10.43 27.50
CA LEU A 338 19.13 9.78 26.22
C LEU A 338 17.83 9.39 25.49
N GLY A 339 16.85 8.82 26.19
CA GLY A 339 15.55 8.44 25.62
C GLY A 339 14.78 9.63 25.06
N ALA A 340 14.84 10.80 25.71
CA ALA A 340 14.26 12.04 25.22
C ALA A 340 14.94 12.53 23.93
N ARG A 341 16.27 12.48 23.87
CA ARG A 341 17.04 12.85 22.66
C ARG A 341 16.79 11.89 21.49
N LEU A 342 16.78 10.59 21.71
CA LEU A 342 16.53 9.58 20.67
C LEU A 342 15.12 9.62 20.08
N LYS A 343 14.15 10.18 20.79
CA LYS A 343 12.77 10.42 20.29
C LYS A 343 12.70 11.61 19.33
N GLN A 344 13.69 12.48 19.33
CA GLN A 344 13.74 13.61 18.41
C GLN A 344 14.15 13.11 17.02
N ILE A 345 13.26 13.28 16.07
CA ILE A 345 13.47 12.82 14.70
C ILE A 345 13.71 14.02 13.80
N GLU A 346 14.69 13.94 12.93
CA GLU A 346 14.91 14.98 11.93
C GLU A 346 13.66 15.20 11.06
N PRO A 347 13.32 16.45 10.74
CA PRO A 347 12.11 16.81 10.01
C PRO A 347 12.24 16.49 8.51
N TRP A 348 12.42 15.23 8.15
CA TRP A 348 12.44 14.79 6.75
C TRP A 348 11.03 14.76 6.19
N LEU A 349 10.80 15.39 5.07
CA LEU A 349 9.50 15.34 4.39
C LEU A 349 9.34 14.16 3.48
N ILE A 350 10.40 13.79 2.79
CA ILE A 350 10.38 12.63 1.91
C ILE A 350 11.13 11.51 2.63
N PRO A 351 10.42 10.58 3.27
CA PRO A 351 11.06 9.49 3.98
C PRO A 351 11.98 8.71 3.05
N GLY A 352 13.19 8.42 3.54
CA GLY A 352 14.16 7.67 2.76
C GLY A 352 14.59 8.37 1.48
N ASN A 353 14.57 9.70 1.44
CA ASN A 353 15.09 10.46 0.31
C ASN A 353 16.61 10.59 0.39
N PRO A 354 17.38 9.90 -0.46
CA PRO A 354 18.83 9.96 -0.47
C PRO A 354 19.36 11.18 -1.22
N ALA A 355 18.63 11.68 -2.22
CA ALA A 355 19.08 12.76 -3.05
C ALA A 355 19.13 14.08 -2.28
N GLY A 356 20.15 14.88 -2.52
CA GLY A 356 20.36 16.12 -1.82
C GLY A 356 20.68 15.96 -0.34
N ALA A 357 21.33 14.86 0.02
CA ALA A 357 21.73 14.58 1.39
C ALA A 357 22.47 15.76 2.01
N ALA A 358 22.13 16.10 3.25
CA ALA A 358 22.81 17.11 4.01
C ALA A 358 23.92 16.47 4.85
N ASP A 359 25.11 17.06 4.83
CA ASP A 359 26.28 16.61 5.57
C ASP A 359 26.54 17.42 6.85
N GLU A 360 25.68 18.39 7.13
CA GLU A 360 25.73 19.20 8.33
C GLU A 360 24.41 19.16 9.08
N VAL A 361 24.48 19.63 10.31
CA VAL A 361 23.36 19.72 11.23
C VAL A 361 23.12 21.17 11.61
N HIS A 362 21.88 21.52 11.87
CA HIS A 362 21.41 22.89 12.09
C HIS A 362 21.84 23.83 10.97
N GLY A 363 21.60 24.94 10.82
CA GLY A 363 21.97 25.88 9.78
C GLY A 363 23.34 25.69 9.10
N ARG A 364 24.19 24.82 9.64
CA ARG A 364 25.49 24.40 9.08
C ARG A 364 25.42 23.27 8.05
N ARG A 365 24.25 22.73 7.77
CA ARG A 365 24.09 21.65 6.77
C ARG A 365 24.55 22.11 5.40
N ARG A 366 25.26 21.20 4.73
CA ARG A 366 25.68 21.36 3.34
C ARG A 366 24.92 20.37 2.48
N ILE A 367 24.56 20.77 1.26
CA ILE A 367 24.10 19.84 0.26
C ILE A 367 25.29 18.98 -0.16
N TRP A 368 25.18 17.66 0.04
CA TRP A 368 26.17 16.73 -0.45
C TRP A 368 25.97 16.54 -1.97
N LEU A 369 26.98 16.91 -2.75
CA LEU A 369 26.96 16.84 -4.20
C LEU A 369 27.85 15.68 -4.65
N PRO A 370 27.40 14.84 -5.61
CA PRO A 370 28.23 13.77 -6.17
C PRO A 370 29.50 14.32 -6.81
N THR A 371 30.63 13.69 -6.54
CA THR A 371 31.92 14.14 -7.07
C THR A 371 32.02 14.11 -8.58
N LEU A 372 31.28 13.23 -9.24
CA LEU A 372 31.25 13.09 -10.69
C LEU A 372 30.62 14.28 -11.40
N ASP A 373 29.72 14.97 -10.75
CA ASP A 373 28.85 15.96 -11.40
C ASP A 373 29.12 17.37 -11.00
N TRP A 374 29.89 17.61 -9.97
CA TRP A 374 30.07 18.96 -9.54
C TRP A 374 31.22 19.70 -10.20
N ASN A 375 30.96 20.97 -10.37
CA ASN A 375 31.97 21.88 -10.81
C ASN A 375 32.90 22.17 -9.63
N VAL A 376 34.17 21.89 -9.79
CA VAL A 376 35.20 22.08 -8.74
C VAL A 376 35.35 23.51 -8.31
N TYR A 377 34.84 24.46 -9.08
CA TYR A 377 34.92 25.89 -8.80
C TYR A 377 33.68 26.44 -8.07
N TRP A 378 32.58 25.68 -7.97
CA TRP A 378 31.37 26.12 -7.30
C TRP A 378 30.97 25.11 -6.21
N ARG A 379 30.71 25.65 -5.01
CA ARG A 379 30.18 24.88 -3.90
C ARG A 379 28.95 25.54 -3.33
N PHE A 380 27.91 24.80 -3.18
CA PHE A 380 26.64 25.28 -2.62
C PHE A 380 26.63 25.07 -1.10
N ARG A 381 26.22 26.12 -0.38
CA ARG A 381 26.19 26.14 1.07
C ARG A 381 24.83 26.60 1.59
N GLN A 382 24.62 26.45 2.87
CA GLN A 382 23.38 26.83 3.56
C GLN A 382 23.74 27.73 4.76
N THR A 383 22.80 28.59 5.11
CA THR A 383 22.90 29.45 6.28
C THR A 383 21.78 29.14 7.28
N ASP A 384 21.86 29.66 8.51
CA ASP A 384 20.89 29.41 9.57
C ASP A 384 19.52 30.06 9.31
N ASP A 385 19.46 31.08 8.47
CA ASP A 385 18.22 31.71 7.99
C ASP A 385 17.56 30.97 6.81
N PHE A 386 18.01 29.76 6.53
CA PHE A 386 17.57 28.93 5.41
C PHE A 386 17.94 29.45 4.01
N THR A 387 18.82 30.42 3.90
CA THR A 387 19.34 30.87 2.62
C THR A 387 20.42 29.92 2.11
N GLN A 388 20.39 29.61 0.82
CA GLN A 388 21.49 28.97 0.14
C GLN A 388 22.37 29.99 -0.56
N TYR A 389 23.66 29.75 -0.56
CA TYR A 389 24.63 30.57 -1.28
C TYR A 389 25.59 29.70 -2.09
N VAL A 390 26.22 30.32 -3.08
CA VAL A 390 27.24 29.69 -3.91
C VAL A 390 28.60 30.26 -3.54
N GLN A 391 29.55 29.40 -3.38
CA GLN A 391 30.94 29.73 -3.09
C GLN A 391 31.78 29.50 -4.36
N ASP A 392 32.41 30.53 -4.87
CA ASP A 392 33.23 30.50 -6.08
C ASP A 392 34.70 30.28 -5.71
N TYR A 393 35.37 29.45 -6.49
CA TYR A 393 36.78 29.11 -6.34
C TYR A 393 37.54 29.45 -7.61
N LYS A 394 38.83 29.76 -7.47
CA LYS A 394 39.78 29.90 -8.58
C LYS A 394 41.02 29.05 -8.29
N ASP A 395 41.67 28.58 -9.35
CA ASP A 395 42.98 27.97 -9.24
C ASP A 395 44.04 29.11 -9.20
N CYS A 396 44.88 29.05 -8.21
CA CYS A 396 46.03 29.94 -8.02
C CYS A 396 47.30 29.10 -8.02
N GLU A 397 48.36 29.61 -8.67
CA GLU A 397 49.69 28.98 -8.63
C GLU A 397 50.44 29.56 -7.43
N ASP A 398 50.97 28.69 -6.54
CA ASP A 398 51.74 29.11 -5.41
C ASP A 398 53.20 29.40 -5.83
N GLU A 399 54.01 29.92 -4.91
CA GLU A 399 55.42 30.28 -5.16
C GLU A 399 56.25 29.07 -5.61
N ASP A 400 55.81 27.85 -5.33
CA ASP A 400 56.44 26.57 -5.73
C ASP A 400 55.95 26.04 -7.06
N GLY A 401 55.08 26.77 -7.79
CA GLY A 401 54.47 26.35 -9.04
C GLY A 401 53.40 25.28 -8.91
N LYS A 402 52.85 25.08 -7.68
CA LYS A 402 51.76 24.15 -7.43
C LYS A 402 50.43 24.89 -7.49
N PHE A 403 49.48 24.30 -8.21
CA PHE A 403 48.12 24.81 -8.29
C PHE A 403 47.36 24.53 -6.98
N ARG A 404 46.90 25.61 -6.33
CA ARG A 404 46.00 25.56 -5.18
C ARG A 404 44.69 26.19 -5.57
N ARG A 405 43.61 25.65 -5.01
CA ARG A 405 42.28 26.20 -5.21
C ARG A 405 41.94 27.14 -4.06
N GLU A 406 41.81 28.40 -4.37
CA GLU A 406 41.45 29.45 -3.40
C GLU A 406 40.01 29.92 -3.56
N GLU A 407 39.38 30.29 -2.45
CA GLU A 407 38.07 30.90 -2.48
C GLU A 407 38.12 32.29 -3.08
N LYS A 408 37.33 32.53 -4.13
CA LYS A 408 37.21 33.79 -4.79
C LYS A 408 36.17 34.69 -4.10
N GLY A 409 35.14 34.12 -3.57
CA GLY A 409 34.04 34.80 -2.89
C GLY A 409 32.77 33.94 -2.83
N PHE A 410 31.77 34.48 -2.20
CA PHE A 410 30.45 33.83 -2.14
C PHE A 410 29.35 34.88 -2.33
N GLY A 411 28.14 34.44 -2.64
CA GLY A 411 26.97 35.30 -2.73
C GLY A 411 25.68 34.48 -2.66
N ASP A 412 24.64 35.15 -2.20
CA ASP A 412 23.33 34.55 -2.01
C ASP A 412 22.81 33.91 -3.30
N LEU A 413 22.31 32.71 -3.21
CA LEU A 413 21.79 31.91 -4.31
C LEU A 413 20.26 31.99 -4.34
N CYS A 414 19.61 31.59 -3.26
CA CYS A 414 18.16 31.61 -3.13
C CYS A 414 17.73 31.70 -1.65
N ALA A 415 16.52 32.22 -1.40
CA ALA A 415 15.91 32.44 -0.11
C ALA A 415 15.32 31.20 0.56
N PHE A 416 15.76 30.03 0.18
CA PHE A 416 15.27 28.75 0.71
C PHE A 416 16.37 27.69 0.63
N ARG A 417 16.21 26.64 1.43
CA ARG A 417 17.15 25.54 1.52
C ARG A 417 16.54 24.27 0.96
N ILE A 418 17.11 23.71 -0.10
CA ILE A 418 16.70 22.42 -0.65
C ILE A 418 17.31 21.32 0.23
N ALA A 419 16.46 20.60 0.93
CA ALA A 419 16.85 19.44 1.75
C ALA A 419 17.03 18.19 0.90
N GLY A 420 16.30 18.07 -0.20
CA GLY A 420 16.46 16.95 -1.11
C GLY A 420 15.54 17.00 -2.33
N ILE A 421 15.98 16.32 -3.37
CA ILE A 421 15.21 16.02 -4.58
C ILE A 421 15.34 14.52 -4.85
N SER A 422 14.23 13.86 -5.13
CA SER A 422 14.21 12.45 -5.54
C SER A 422 13.39 12.30 -6.80
N ARG A 423 13.85 11.48 -7.73
CA ARG A 423 13.00 11.03 -8.83
C ARG A 423 12.00 9.98 -8.32
N LEU A 424 10.74 10.19 -8.61
CA LEU A 424 9.64 9.33 -8.22
C LEU A 424 9.01 8.76 -9.48
N ARG A 425 8.82 7.46 -9.51
CA ARG A 425 8.03 6.77 -10.54
C ARG A 425 6.66 6.48 -9.94
N ILE A 426 5.68 7.29 -10.32
CA ILE A 426 4.29 7.11 -9.86
C ILE A 426 3.70 5.94 -10.64
N GLN A 427 3.28 4.94 -9.92
CA GLN A 427 2.64 3.75 -10.50
C GLN A 427 1.38 4.15 -11.27
N SER A 428 1.18 3.56 -12.45
CA SER A 428 0.00 3.80 -13.27
C SER A 428 -1.29 3.37 -12.56
N HIS A 429 -2.41 3.96 -12.99
CA HIS A 429 -3.72 3.64 -12.41
C HIS A 429 -4.11 2.16 -12.58
N LEU A 430 -3.73 1.52 -13.70
CA LEU A 430 -4.01 0.09 -13.93
C LEU A 430 -3.24 -0.78 -12.94
N ALA A 431 -1.95 -0.56 -12.77
CA ALA A 431 -1.14 -1.30 -11.80
C ALA A 431 -1.64 -1.07 -10.37
N THR A 432 -2.11 0.15 -10.05
CA THR A 432 -2.66 0.50 -8.74
C THR A 432 -3.98 -0.22 -8.44
N ILE A 433 -4.83 -0.48 -9.45
CA ILE A 433 -6.13 -1.12 -9.28
C ILE A 433 -6.02 -2.65 -9.24
N ASN A 434 -5.19 -3.25 -10.09
CA ASN A 434 -5.22 -4.70 -10.34
C ASN A 434 -3.89 -5.43 -10.09
N GLY A 435 -2.84 -4.70 -9.70
CA GLY A 435 -1.53 -5.28 -9.41
C GLY A 435 -0.76 -5.80 -10.62
N THR A 436 -1.16 -5.43 -11.83
CA THR A 436 -0.41 -5.82 -13.04
C THR A 436 0.95 -5.13 -13.08
N PRO A 437 1.97 -5.74 -13.72
CA PRO A 437 3.26 -5.08 -13.94
C PRO A 437 3.09 -3.73 -14.62
N ASP A 438 3.73 -2.71 -14.08
CA ASP A 438 3.62 -1.34 -14.57
C ASP A 438 4.64 -1.06 -15.66
N ASN A 439 4.17 -1.00 -16.89
CA ASN A 439 5.01 -0.73 -18.07
C ASN A 439 5.08 0.77 -18.42
N GLN A 440 4.30 1.62 -17.77
CA GLN A 440 4.21 3.06 -18.09
C GLN A 440 4.03 3.91 -16.83
N PRO A 441 4.97 3.87 -15.87
CA PRO A 441 4.91 4.76 -14.71
C PRO A 441 5.10 6.21 -15.14
N GLU A 442 4.41 7.13 -14.47
CA GLU A 442 4.63 8.56 -14.63
C GLU A 442 5.83 8.97 -13.77
N THR A 443 6.82 9.64 -14.35
CA THR A 443 7.99 10.14 -13.62
C THR A 443 7.79 11.59 -13.20
N VAL A 444 8.09 11.88 -11.95
CA VAL A 444 8.05 13.22 -11.36
C VAL A 444 9.18 13.39 -10.36
N PHE A 445 9.45 14.62 -9.89
CA PHE A 445 10.37 14.85 -8.81
C PHE A 445 9.63 15.20 -7.51
N GLY A 446 10.02 14.56 -6.43
CA GLY A 446 9.67 14.95 -5.08
C GLY A 446 10.73 15.89 -4.51
N VAL A 447 10.32 17.06 -4.05
CA VAL A 447 11.20 18.10 -3.52
C VAL A 447 10.87 18.35 -2.06
N SER A 448 11.88 18.41 -1.21
CA SER A 448 11.80 18.88 0.16
C SER A 448 12.64 20.16 0.33
N ALA A 449 12.04 21.24 0.81
CA ALA A 449 12.73 22.49 1.06
C ALA A 449 12.31 23.10 2.39
N GLN A 450 13.24 23.85 3.01
CA GLN A 450 12.96 24.71 4.17
C GLN A 450 12.91 26.16 3.72
N VAL A 451 11.95 26.90 4.26
CA VAL A 451 11.81 28.34 4.02
C VAL A 451 11.63 29.05 5.35
N ALA A 452 12.19 30.21 5.50
CA ALA A 452 12.21 30.95 6.77
C ALA A 452 10.83 31.18 7.40
N ARG A 453 9.80 31.40 6.57
CA ARG A 453 8.41 31.61 7.02
C ARG A 453 7.78 30.38 7.70
N HIS A 454 8.32 29.18 7.49
CA HIS A 454 7.83 27.93 8.07
C HIS A 454 8.80 27.33 9.10
N GLY A 455 9.85 28.04 9.44
CA GLY A 455 10.85 27.60 10.41
C GLY A 455 11.50 26.27 10.04
N ASN A 456 11.62 25.37 11.00
CA ASN A 456 12.21 24.04 10.79
C ASN A 456 11.30 23.05 10.05
N THR A 457 10.07 23.44 9.75
CA THR A 457 9.14 22.57 9.02
C THR A 457 9.50 22.53 7.54
N LEU A 458 9.83 21.35 7.05
CA LEU A 458 10.09 21.14 5.62
C LEU A 458 8.82 21.28 4.80
N GLN A 459 8.90 21.94 3.68
CA GLN A 459 7.84 22.02 2.68
C GLN A 459 8.07 20.95 1.61
N ARG A 460 7.06 20.13 1.40
CA ARG A 460 7.07 19.11 0.36
C ARG A 460 6.36 19.61 -0.89
N ALA A 461 6.91 19.33 -2.04
CA ALA A 461 6.27 19.59 -3.32
C ALA A 461 6.59 18.45 -4.31
N VAL A 462 5.68 18.23 -5.24
CA VAL A 462 5.88 17.35 -6.39
C VAL A 462 5.94 18.22 -7.64
N ILE A 463 6.93 18.00 -8.49
CA ILE A 463 7.16 18.77 -9.71
C ILE A 463 7.35 17.81 -10.90
N THR A 464 6.77 18.15 -12.04
CA THR A 464 6.91 17.40 -13.28
C THR A 464 8.26 17.66 -13.94
N ASP A 465 8.72 16.74 -14.78
CA ASP A 465 10.02 16.80 -15.45
C ASP A 465 10.19 18.07 -16.28
N ASP A 466 9.13 18.54 -16.94
CA ASP A 466 9.14 19.77 -17.74
C ASP A 466 9.32 21.05 -16.91
N LYS A 467 9.04 20.99 -15.61
CA LYS A 467 9.10 22.17 -14.71
C LYS A 467 10.29 22.19 -13.76
N ILE A 468 11.10 21.12 -13.71
CA ILE A 468 12.21 21.04 -12.74
C ILE A 468 13.20 22.21 -12.88
N PHE A 469 13.39 22.74 -14.09
CA PHE A 469 14.23 23.90 -14.38
C PHE A 469 13.46 25.23 -14.45
N SER A 470 12.16 25.25 -14.16
CA SER A 470 11.36 26.48 -14.17
C SER A 470 11.66 27.33 -12.92
N LEU A 471 12.40 28.41 -13.12
CA LEU A 471 12.72 29.35 -12.03
C LEU A 471 11.46 29.96 -11.41
N ASP A 472 10.45 30.26 -12.21
CA ASP A 472 9.18 30.82 -11.76
C ASP A 472 8.44 29.85 -10.82
N TRP A 473 8.49 28.56 -11.13
CA TRP A 473 7.91 27.54 -10.25
C TRP A 473 8.59 27.52 -8.88
N TRP A 474 9.94 27.52 -8.87
CA TRP A 474 10.72 27.52 -7.65
C TRP A 474 10.51 28.79 -6.83
N ALA A 475 10.61 29.95 -7.50
CA ALA A 475 10.45 31.23 -6.84
C ALA A 475 9.03 31.42 -6.27
N GLY A 476 8.01 31.06 -7.01
CA GLY A 476 6.61 31.13 -6.57
C GLY A 476 6.28 30.20 -5.41
N ARG A 477 6.97 29.04 -5.32
CA ARG A 477 6.70 28.03 -4.29
C ARG A 477 7.50 28.24 -3.01
N PHE A 478 8.80 28.56 -3.11
CA PHE A 478 9.72 28.55 -1.99
C PHE A 478 10.30 29.94 -1.65
N GLY A 479 10.57 30.78 -2.62
CA GLY A 479 11.12 32.12 -2.39
C GLY A 479 12.05 32.59 -3.50
N TYR A 480 12.62 33.77 -3.32
CA TYR A 480 13.37 34.46 -4.34
C TYR A 480 14.70 33.76 -4.71
N ILE A 481 15.09 33.86 -5.99
CA ILE A 481 16.34 33.32 -6.54
C ILE A 481 17.20 34.50 -7.03
N TRP A 482 18.33 34.76 -6.38
CA TRP A 482 19.23 35.90 -6.70
C TRP A 482 20.18 35.54 -7.85
N LYS A 483 20.66 34.29 -7.92
CA LYS A 483 21.60 33.83 -8.95
C LYS A 483 20.98 32.71 -9.81
N PRO A 484 20.16 33.07 -10.82
CA PRO A 484 19.40 32.07 -11.62
C PRO A 484 20.29 31.06 -12.32
N LYS A 485 21.43 31.45 -12.87
CA LYS A 485 22.35 30.59 -13.60
C LYS A 485 22.97 29.52 -12.71
N GLU A 486 23.45 29.93 -11.56
CA GLU A 486 24.04 29.05 -10.55
C GLU A 486 22.99 28.16 -9.91
N PHE A 487 21.76 28.66 -9.69
CA PHE A 487 20.64 27.89 -9.23
C PHE A 487 20.26 26.77 -10.22
N ALA A 488 20.15 27.09 -11.51
CA ALA A 488 19.90 26.09 -12.56
C ALA A 488 21.00 25.01 -12.59
N ARG A 489 22.26 25.40 -12.36
CA ARG A 489 23.38 24.45 -12.25
C ARG A 489 23.25 23.54 -11.04
N MET A 490 22.86 24.07 -9.89
CA MET A 490 22.60 23.28 -8.68
C MET A 490 21.46 22.29 -8.92
N ILE A 491 20.34 22.71 -9.53
CA ILE A 491 19.23 21.83 -9.84
C ILE A 491 19.66 20.73 -10.81
N SER A 492 20.45 21.03 -11.83
CA SER A 492 20.98 20.02 -12.76
C SER A 492 21.84 18.96 -12.06
N ILE A 493 22.59 19.33 -11.03
CA ILE A 493 23.36 18.36 -10.23
C ILE A 493 22.44 17.52 -9.36
N LEU A 494 21.48 18.15 -8.69
CA LEU A 494 20.53 17.46 -7.83
C LEU A 494 19.60 16.53 -8.60
N GLU A 495 19.19 16.92 -9.81
CA GLU A 495 18.38 16.09 -10.69
C GLU A 495 19.09 14.76 -11.04
N ARG A 496 20.36 14.83 -11.46
CA ARG A 496 21.14 13.62 -11.76
C ARG A 496 21.37 12.74 -10.53
N THR A 497 21.54 13.36 -9.38
CA THR A 497 21.61 12.62 -8.11
C THR A 497 20.27 11.95 -7.78
N ALA A 498 19.16 12.62 -8.10
CA ALA A 498 17.82 12.10 -7.87
C ALA A 498 17.53 10.81 -8.66
N ASP A 499 18.13 10.66 -9.84
CA ASP A 499 17.99 9.45 -10.66
C ASP A 499 18.61 8.22 -10.01
N ILE A 500 19.72 8.39 -9.27
CA ILE A 500 20.37 7.30 -8.52
C ILE A 500 19.46 6.79 -7.41
N GLY A 501 18.70 7.68 -6.78
CA GLY A 501 17.73 7.36 -5.73
C GLY A 501 16.29 7.25 -6.21
N ALA A 502 16.08 7.00 -7.51
CA ALA A 502 14.74 6.83 -8.07
C ALA A 502 13.98 5.69 -7.39
N ARG A 503 12.72 5.92 -7.03
CA ARG A 503 11.90 4.94 -6.34
C ARG A 503 10.46 4.93 -6.84
N ASP A 504 9.85 3.74 -6.69
CA ASP A 504 8.46 3.54 -7.05
C ASP A 504 7.56 4.05 -5.92
N VAL A 505 6.59 4.86 -6.27
CA VAL A 505 5.62 5.46 -5.35
C VAL A 505 4.21 5.35 -5.92
N VAL A 506 3.22 5.55 -5.07
CA VAL A 506 1.81 5.48 -5.44
C VAL A 506 1.14 6.79 -5.06
N ASN A 507 0.19 7.26 -5.87
CA ASN A 507 -0.66 8.40 -5.56
C ASN A 507 -2.08 7.94 -5.16
N PHE A 508 -2.19 7.08 -4.16
CA PHE A 508 -3.43 6.48 -3.73
C PHE A 508 -3.52 6.41 -2.21
N VAL A 509 -4.71 6.63 -1.63
CA VAL A 509 -4.96 6.58 -0.17
C VAL A 509 -5.96 5.47 0.15
N GLY A 510 -5.62 4.59 1.09
CA GLY A 510 -6.41 3.43 1.47
C GLY A 510 -5.74 2.12 1.11
N LEU A 511 -6.48 1.16 0.59
CA LEU A 511 -5.96 -0.12 0.15
C LEU A 511 -5.72 -0.10 -1.37
N ALA A 512 -4.52 -0.43 -1.83
CA ALA A 512 -4.21 -0.50 -3.25
C ALA A 512 -3.07 -1.49 -3.54
N TRP A 513 -2.91 -1.84 -4.80
CA TRP A 513 -1.77 -2.65 -5.25
C TRP A 513 -0.54 -1.75 -5.40
N ARG A 514 0.58 -2.17 -4.85
CA ARG A 514 1.88 -1.52 -4.96
C ARG A 514 2.94 -2.54 -5.32
N GLY A 515 3.54 -2.40 -6.48
CA GLY A 515 4.54 -3.35 -6.96
C GLY A 515 4.06 -4.80 -7.09
N GLY A 516 2.75 -5.01 -7.34
CA GLY A 516 2.13 -6.33 -7.42
C GLY A 516 1.65 -6.92 -6.09
N GLU A 517 1.91 -6.25 -4.97
CA GLU A 517 1.43 -6.64 -3.64
C GLU A 517 0.35 -5.67 -3.13
N LEU A 518 -0.61 -6.19 -2.37
CA LEU A 518 -1.64 -5.35 -1.77
C LEU A 518 -1.06 -4.62 -0.55
N ALA A 519 -1.23 -3.31 -0.49
CA ALA A 519 -0.65 -2.46 0.55
C ALA A 519 -1.66 -1.46 1.12
N ALA A 520 -1.55 -1.19 2.41
CA ALA A 520 -2.21 -0.07 3.06
C ALA A 520 -1.38 1.20 2.81
N LEU A 521 -2.01 2.27 2.34
CA LEU A 521 -1.38 3.53 1.96
C LEU A 521 -2.05 4.71 2.63
N GLU A 522 -1.28 5.66 3.12
CA GLU A 522 -1.83 6.90 3.69
C GLU A 522 -1.13 8.13 3.11
N GLY A 523 -1.71 9.30 3.32
CA GLY A 523 -1.33 10.53 2.65
C GLY A 523 0.16 10.86 2.67
N ASN A 524 0.87 10.53 3.76
CA ASN A 524 2.31 10.79 3.86
C ASN A 524 3.16 9.93 2.92
N ASP A 525 2.65 8.76 2.51
CA ASP A 525 3.34 7.84 1.60
C ASP A 525 2.89 8.01 0.14
N CYS A 526 1.96 8.94 -0.11
CA CYS A 526 1.38 9.21 -1.43
C CYS A 526 1.95 10.50 -2.03
N TYR A 527 2.14 10.48 -3.35
CA TYR A 527 2.80 11.58 -4.06
C TYR A 527 1.90 12.11 -5.18
N PHE A 528 1.11 13.11 -4.87
CA PHE A 528 0.21 13.78 -5.83
C PHE A 528 0.87 15.03 -6.42
N THR A 529 0.70 15.25 -7.72
CA THR A 529 1.14 16.47 -8.40
C THR A 529 0.28 17.69 -8.02
N GLU A 530 -1.03 17.47 -7.89
CA GLU A 530 -2.01 18.48 -7.49
C GLU A 530 -2.87 17.94 -6.33
N PRO A 531 -2.32 17.77 -5.11
CA PRO A 531 -2.95 16.97 -4.06
C PRO A 531 -4.38 17.40 -3.73
N ALA A 532 -4.61 18.70 -3.46
CA ALA A 532 -5.94 19.21 -3.10
C ALA A 532 -6.97 19.11 -4.24
N ARG A 533 -6.51 19.00 -5.50
CA ARG A 533 -7.39 18.83 -6.66
C ARG A 533 -7.68 17.38 -6.99
N GLN A 534 -6.74 16.48 -6.69
CA GLN A 534 -6.82 15.09 -7.08
C GLN A 534 -7.51 14.21 -6.05
N CYS A 535 -7.29 14.45 -4.75
CA CYS A 535 -7.80 13.59 -3.70
C CYS A 535 -8.17 14.36 -2.44
N LEU A 536 -9.38 14.17 -1.94
CA LEU A 536 -9.83 14.75 -0.67
C LEU A 536 -8.97 14.29 0.51
N TYR A 537 -8.49 13.07 0.46
CA TYR A 537 -7.76 12.42 1.55
C TYR A 537 -6.23 12.49 1.41
N HIS A 538 -5.69 13.38 0.57
CA HIS A 538 -4.25 13.45 0.28
C HIS A 538 -3.35 13.63 1.50
N ASN A 539 -3.86 14.18 2.61
CA ASN A 539 -3.14 14.35 3.88
C ASN A 539 -3.66 13.43 5.00
N LEU A 540 -4.50 12.44 4.67
CA LEU A 540 -5.10 11.59 5.67
C LEU A 540 -4.05 10.68 6.31
N SER A 541 -4.06 10.63 7.65
CA SER A 541 -3.46 9.57 8.45
C SER A 541 -4.58 8.78 9.11
N PHE A 542 -4.65 7.48 8.84
CA PHE A 542 -5.68 6.63 9.41
C PHE A 542 -5.51 6.42 10.91
N PRO A 543 -6.59 6.32 11.68
CA PRO A 543 -6.53 6.06 13.11
C PRO A 543 -5.77 4.78 13.44
N ARG A 544 -4.93 4.87 14.47
CA ARG A 544 -4.21 3.75 15.08
C ARG A 544 -5.00 3.20 16.26
N GLY A 545 -4.64 2.05 16.76
CA GLY A 545 -5.26 1.43 17.91
C GLY A 545 -5.24 -0.08 17.85
N GLY A 546 -5.89 -0.74 18.82
CA GLY A 546 -5.94 -2.20 18.93
C GLY A 546 -7.35 -2.76 18.75
N LYS A 547 -7.47 -4.08 18.77
CA LYS A 547 -8.71 -4.85 18.60
C LYS A 547 -9.77 -4.49 19.63
N GLN A 548 -9.38 -4.09 20.83
CA GLN A 548 -10.32 -3.66 21.88
C GLN A 548 -11.10 -2.39 21.45
N ALA A 549 -10.43 -1.42 20.86
CA ALA A 549 -11.09 -0.22 20.32
C ALA A 549 -12.07 -0.58 19.20
N ALA A 550 -11.68 -1.52 18.32
CA ALA A 550 -12.58 -2.01 17.27
C ALA A 550 -13.86 -2.63 17.85
N ARG A 551 -13.74 -3.49 18.86
CA ARG A 551 -14.89 -4.12 19.55
C ARG A 551 -15.82 -3.08 20.15
N GLN A 552 -15.26 -2.08 20.84
CA GLN A 552 -16.05 -1.02 21.49
C GLN A 552 -16.82 -0.19 20.44
N VAL A 553 -16.19 0.15 19.32
CA VAL A 553 -16.85 0.90 18.24
C VAL A 553 -17.95 0.07 17.59
N ILE A 554 -17.69 -1.20 17.25
CA ILE A 554 -18.69 -2.09 16.65
C ILE A 554 -19.92 -2.21 17.58
N ALA A 555 -19.72 -2.51 18.86
CA ALA A 555 -20.80 -2.63 19.84
C ALA A 555 -21.64 -1.33 19.95
N ALA A 556 -20.99 -0.17 20.05
CA ALA A 556 -21.69 1.12 20.15
C ALA A 556 -22.55 1.42 18.92
N TYR A 557 -22.08 1.06 17.72
CA TYR A 557 -22.85 1.25 16.48
C TYR A 557 -24.00 0.24 16.34
N GLN A 558 -23.86 -0.98 16.87
CA GLN A 558 -24.94 -1.97 16.92
C GLN A 558 -26.06 -1.57 17.90
N GLU A 559 -25.71 -0.93 19.01
CA GLU A 559 -26.68 -0.53 20.06
C GLU A 559 -27.41 0.78 19.73
N THR A 560 -26.79 1.71 18.99
CA THR A 560 -27.32 3.07 18.81
C THR A 560 -28.61 3.14 17.98
N PHE A 561 -28.87 2.14 17.14
CA PHE A 561 -30.13 1.96 16.41
C PHE A 561 -30.53 0.50 16.37
N LYS A 562 -31.82 0.23 16.58
CA LYS A 562 -32.39 -1.12 16.43
C LYS A 562 -32.21 -1.60 14.98
N HIS A 563 -32.19 -2.91 14.80
CA HIS A 563 -31.99 -3.57 13.51
C HIS A 563 -30.70 -3.14 12.79
N ASN A 564 -29.65 -2.92 13.55
CA ASN A 564 -28.33 -2.55 13.05
C ASN A 564 -28.31 -1.38 12.08
N ALA A 565 -29.33 -0.48 12.11
CA ALA A 565 -29.50 0.58 11.13
C ALA A 565 -28.31 1.56 11.08
N ALA A 566 -27.54 1.70 12.18
CA ALA A 566 -26.28 2.47 12.21
C ALA A 566 -25.04 1.59 11.98
N ALA A 567 -25.10 0.30 12.34
CA ALA A 567 -23.96 -0.60 12.12
C ALA A 567 -23.80 -0.96 10.63
N ILE A 568 -24.87 -1.08 9.87
CA ILE A 568 -24.82 -1.38 8.42
C ILE A 568 -23.99 -0.32 7.67
N PRO A 569 -24.23 1.01 7.78
CA PRO A 569 -23.38 2.01 7.12
C PRO A 569 -21.96 2.05 7.67
N MET A 570 -21.72 1.73 8.95
CA MET A 570 -20.38 1.59 9.49
C MET A 570 -19.63 0.43 8.83
N VAL A 571 -20.23 -0.77 8.74
CA VAL A 571 -19.62 -1.94 8.09
C VAL A 571 -19.40 -1.67 6.60
N TRP A 572 -20.35 -1.03 5.93
CA TRP A 572 -20.19 -0.57 4.56
C TRP A 572 -18.97 0.35 4.41
N ALA A 573 -18.82 1.34 5.29
CA ALA A 573 -17.71 2.29 5.20
C ALA A 573 -16.35 1.62 5.41
N LEU A 574 -16.23 0.74 6.41
CA LEU A 574 -14.99 -0.01 6.68
C LEU A 574 -14.72 -1.07 5.60
N GLY A 575 -15.76 -1.62 4.99
CA GLY A 575 -15.68 -2.57 3.89
C GLY A 575 -15.37 -1.96 2.53
N ALA A 576 -15.47 -0.63 2.38
CA ALA A 576 -15.23 0.06 1.09
C ALA A 576 -13.86 -0.27 0.47
N HIS A 577 -12.88 -0.58 1.28
CA HIS A 577 -11.54 -0.95 0.85
C HIS A 577 -11.49 -2.31 0.10
N LEU A 578 -12.49 -3.18 0.29
CA LEU A 578 -12.62 -4.44 -0.45
C LEU A 578 -12.79 -4.23 -1.96
N LYS A 579 -13.13 -3.02 -2.38
CA LYS A 579 -13.24 -2.66 -3.79
C LYS A 579 -11.99 -3.02 -4.59
N MET A 580 -10.80 -2.87 -4.01
CA MET A 580 -9.53 -3.25 -4.65
C MET A 580 -9.44 -4.74 -5.01
N LEU A 581 -10.18 -5.56 -4.29
CA LEU A 581 -10.16 -7.02 -4.43
C LEU A 581 -11.33 -7.55 -5.24
N LEU A 582 -12.49 -6.88 -5.14
CA LEU A 582 -13.72 -7.28 -5.80
C LEU A 582 -13.89 -6.61 -7.18
N GLY A 583 -13.20 -5.48 -7.44
CA GLY A 583 -13.34 -4.70 -8.68
C GLY A 583 -14.57 -3.78 -8.71
N PHE A 584 -15.40 -3.83 -7.68
CA PHE A 584 -16.58 -2.97 -7.48
C PHE A 584 -16.85 -2.81 -5.98
N TYR A 585 -17.67 -1.81 -5.62
CA TYR A 585 -18.27 -1.71 -4.29
C TYR A 585 -19.50 -0.80 -4.36
N PRO A 586 -20.61 -1.12 -3.65
CA PRO A 586 -21.84 -0.35 -3.71
C PRO A 586 -21.68 1.04 -3.09
N HIS A 587 -22.39 2.00 -3.64
CA HIS A 587 -22.71 3.22 -2.90
C HIS A 587 -23.71 2.90 -1.79
N PHE A 588 -23.94 3.82 -0.90
CA PHE A 588 -24.82 3.60 0.23
C PHE A 588 -25.86 4.72 0.32
N GLU A 589 -27.12 4.37 0.43
CA GLU A 589 -28.22 5.30 0.65
C GLU A 589 -28.66 5.23 2.12
N MET A 590 -28.53 6.36 2.81
CA MET A 590 -29.01 6.50 4.17
C MET A 590 -30.33 7.26 4.16
N GLN A 591 -31.43 6.51 4.14
CA GLN A 591 -32.77 7.05 4.24
C GLN A 591 -33.09 7.42 5.69
N ALA A 592 -33.60 8.60 5.93
CA ALA A 592 -33.77 9.08 7.30
C ALA A 592 -35.00 9.98 7.42
N ASP A 593 -35.87 9.68 8.37
CA ASP A 593 -36.97 10.57 8.74
C ASP A 593 -36.45 11.84 9.39
N LYS A 594 -37.21 12.91 9.30
CA LYS A 594 -36.86 14.16 9.95
C LYS A 594 -36.75 13.96 11.46
N GLY A 595 -35.57 14.32 12.02
CA GLY A 595 -35.31 14.16 13.46
C GLY A 595 -34.81 12.76 13.88
N SER A 596 -34.59 11.82 12.95
CA SER A 596 -34.09 10.48 13.26
C SER A 596 -32.62 10.42 13.68
N GLY A 597 -31.86 11.53 13.65
CA GLY A 597 -30.46 11.56 14.08
C GLY A 597 -29.44 11.35 12.96
N LYS A 598 -29.84 11.43 11.68
CA LYS A 598 -28.95 11.27 10.51
C LYS A 598 -27.66 12.07 10.60
N SER A 599 -27.75 13.39 10.78
CA SER A 599 -26.58 14.28 10.81
C SER A 599 -25.68 13.96 12.01
N LYS A 600 -26.28 13.55 13.15
CA LYS A 600 -25.51 13.12 14.32
C LYS A 600 -24.75 11.82 14.07
N LEU A 601 -25.37 10.85 13.39
CA LEU A 601 -24.70 9.61 13.01
C LEU A 601 -23.53 9.89 12.06
N MET A 602 -23.71 10.74 11.07
CA MET A 602 -22.65 11.12 10.14
C MET A 602 -21.47 11.82 10.86
N GLU A 603 -21.74 12.71 11.81
CA GLU A 603 -20.74 13.33 12.68
C GLU A 603 -19.97 12.26 13.50
N CYS A 604 -20.68 11.28 14.05
CA CYS A 604 -20.05 10.17 14.75
C CYS A 604 -19.16 9.32 13.81
N MET A 605 -19.61 9.04 12.59
CA MET A 605 -18.81 8.34 11.59
C MET A 605 -17.52 9.10 11.25
N GLN A 606 -17.59 10.43 11.07
CA GLN A 606 -16.39 11.26 10.85
C GLN A 606 -15.39 11.12 12.00
N ARG A 607 -15.89 11.16 13.24
CA ARG A 607 -15.06 11.05 14.43
C ARG A 607 -14.48 9.64 14.61
N SER A 608 -15.23 8.60 14.30
CA SER A 608 -14.86 7.22 14.61
C SER A 608 -13.87 6.58 13.62
N PHE A 609 -13.92 6.91 12.33
CA PHE A 609 -13.14 6.17 11.33
C PHE A 609 -12.76 6.95 10.07
N SER A 610 -12.30 8.19 10.20
CA SER A 610 -11.75 9.00 9.09
C SER A 610 -12.72 9.20 7.92
N PHE A 611 -14.01 9.11 8.18
CA PHE A 611 -15.05 9.36 7.21
C PHE A 611 -15.23 10.88 7.02
N GLN A 612 -15.27 11.37 5.79
CA GLN A 612 -15.49 12.79 5.50
C GLN A 612 -16.88 13.01 4.91
N VAL A 613 -17.52 14.10 5.32
CA VAL A 613 -18.84 14.47 4.83
C VAL A 613 -18.77 15.83 4.12
N LEU A 614 -19.28 15.88 2.90
CA LEU A 614 -19.43 17.09 2.11
C LEU A 614 -20.90 17.53 2.13
N SER A 615 -21.15 18.79 2.49
CA SER A 615 -22.49 19.39 2.41
C SER A 615 -22.86 19.78 0.98
N GLY A 616 -24.16 19.96 0.71
CA GLY A 616 -24.68 20.34 -0.60
C GLY A 616 -24.01 21.57 -1.21
N GLN A 617 -23.56 22.55 -0.39
CA GLN A 617 -22.80 23.71 -0.90
C GLN A 617 -21.43 23.33 -1.46
N MET A 618 -20.74 22.39 -0.81
CA MET A 618 -19.43 21.90 -1.26
C MET A 618 -19.55 21.06 -2.55
N LEU A 619 -20.69 20.44 -2.78
CA LEU A 619 -20.95 19.61 -3.97
C LEU A 619 -21.31 20.41 -5.22
N LYS A 620 -21.44 21.74 -5.15
CA LYS A 620 -21.78 22.57 -6.31
C LYS A 620 -20.69 22.60 -7.38
N THR A 621 -19.42 22.44 -6.99
CA THR A 621 -18.29 22.48 -7.94
C THR A 621 -17.91 21.08 -8.41
N ASP A 622 -17.81 20.89 -9.71
CA ASP A 622 -17.39 19.62 -10.34
C ASP A 622 -16.04 19.12 -9.79
N HIS A 623 -15.09 20.02 -9.66
CA HIS A 623 -13.78 19.75 -9.09
C HIS A 623 -13.84 19.07 -7.70
N ARG A 624 -14.67 19.59 -6.77
CA ARG A 624 -14.79 19.01 -5.42
C ARG A 624 -15.49 17.66 -5.43
N ARG A 625 -16.50 17.49 -6.28
CA ARG A 625 -17.17 16.19 -6.44
C ARG A 625 -16.16 15.14 -6.88
N ARG A 626 -15.36 15.42 -7.92
CA ARG A 626 -14.35 14.47 -8.45
C ARG A 626 -13.21 14.21 -7.47
N ALA A 627 -12.66 15.23 -6.86
CA ALA A 627 -11.60 15.08 -5.86
C ALA A 627 -12.06 14.26 -4.64
N SER A 628 -13.36 14.32 -4.28
CA SER A 628 -13.90 13.57 -3.15
C SER A 628 -13.98 12.07 -3.39
N VAL A 629 -14.04 11.64 -4.65
CA VAL A 629 -14.19 10.23 -5.03
C VAL A 629 -12.94 9.65 -5.72
N SER A 630 -11.87 10.43 -5.83
CA SER A 630 -10.69 10.04 -6.61
C SER A 630 -9.51 9.63 -5.74
N TYR A 631 -8.72 8.67 -6.26
CA TYR A 631 -7.47 8.18 -5.70
C TYR A 631 -7.58 7.67 -4.26
N THR A 632 -8.70 7.08 -3.91
CA THR A 632 -8.90 6.50 -2.58
C THR A 632 -9.95 5.40 -2.58
N THR A 633 -9.77 4.38 -1.74
CA THR A 633 -10.84 3.46 -1.36
C THR A 633 -11.59 3.91 -0.12
N ASN A 634 -11.14 4.98 0.56
CA ASN A 634 -11.85 5.52 1.71
C ASN A 634 -13.17 6.16 1.26
N PRO A 635 -14.31 5.80 1.84
CA PRO A 635 -15.60 6.31 1.41
C PRO A 635 -15.80 7.79 1.78
N VAL A 636 -16.75 8.45 1.14
CA VAL A 636 -17.14 9.84 1.41
C VAL A 636 -18.65 9.94 1.59
N GLY A 637 -19.09 10.81 2.48
CA GLY A 637 -20.52 11.16 2.64
C GLY A 637 -20.89 12.42 1.86
N TRP A 638 -22.01 12.38 1.16
CA TRP A 638 -22.63 13.54 0.53
C TRP A 638 -23.96 13.81 1.19
N ASP A 639 -24.02 14.90 1.96
CA ASP A 639 -25.24 15.32 2.67
C ASP A 639 -26.00 16.41 1.92
N GLU A 640 -27.31 16.39 2.02
CA GLU A 640 -28.25 17.36 1.42
C GLU A 640 -28.12 17.53 -0.11
N PHE A 641 -27.61 16.51 -0.80
CA PHE A 641 -27.40 16.60 -2.26
C PHE A 641 -28.71 16.68 -3.05
N SER A 642 -29.83 16.15 -2.54
CA SER A 642 -31.17 16.23 -3.18
C SER A 642 -31.68 17.66 -3.39
N LYS A 643 -31.15 18.63 -2.64
CA LYS A 643 -31.45 20.06 -2.78
C LYS A 643 -30.66 20.76 -3.90
N LEU A 644 -29.80 20.05 -4.61
CA LEU A 644 -28.99 20.62 -5.70
C LEU A 644 -29.80 20.80 -6.97
N PRO A 645 -29.42 21.73 -7.89
CA PRO A 645 -30.03 21.88 -9.20
C PRO A 645 -30.07 20.59 -10.04
N LYS A 646 -31.11 20.37 -10.83
CA LYS A 646 -31.26 19.15 -11.66
C LYS A 646 -30.07 18.88 -12.58
N SER A 647 -29.42 19.90 -13.13
CA SER A 647 -28.21 19.73 -13.94
C SER A 647 -27.06 19.11 -13.17
N ILE A 648 -26.87 19.53 -11.91
CA ILE A 648 -25.84 18.96 -11.04
C ILE A 648 -26.19 17.52 -10.62
N LEU A 649 -27.49 17.24 -10.40
CA LEU A 649 -27.93 15.87 -10.08
C LEU A 649 -27.67 14.89 -11.22
N THR A 650 -27.84 15.33 -12.47
CA THR A 650 -27.50 14.51 -13.66
C THR A 650 -26.00 14.24 -13.73
N ASP A 651 -25.17 15.24 -13.46
CA ASP A 651 -23.70 15.05 -13.40
C ASP A 651 -23.29 14.10 -12.28
N ILE A 652 -23.95 14.20 -11.13
CA ILE A 652 -23.76 13.32 -9.97
C ILE A 652 -24.09 11.88 -10.33
N ASP A 653 -25.21 11.65 -11.02
CA ASP A 653 -25.59 10.31 -11.48
C ASP A 653 -24.51 9.69 -12.36
N GLY A 654 -24.03 10.38 -13.37
CA GLY A 654 -22.93 9.91 -14.23
C GLY A 654 -21.65 9.61 -13.42
N LEU A 655 -21.30 10.50 -12.49
CA LEU A 655 -20.12 10.33 -11.64
C LEU A 655 -20.24 9.10 -10.72
N LEU A 656 -21.38 8.87 -10.10
CA LEU A 656 -21.62 7.72 -9.23
C LEU A 656 -21.65 6.41 -10.02
N GLN A 657 -22.14 6.42 -11.26
CA GLN A 657 -22.05 5.25 -12.12
C GLN A 657 -20.61 4.88 -12.43
N SER A 658 -19.76 5.87 -12.68
CA SER A 658 -18.33 5.71 -12.92
C SER A 658 -17.59 5.20 -11.68
N THR A 659 -17.93 5.71 -10.51
CA THR A 659 -17.29 5.33 -9.25
C THR A 659 -17.75 3.99 -8.67
N TYR A 660 -18.82 3.40 -9.17
CA TYR A 660 -19.21 2.04 -8.75
C TYR A 660 -18.14 0.99 -9.07
N ARG A 661 -17.45 1.13 -10.19
CA ARG A 661 -16.23 0.40 -10.55
C ARG A 661 -15.03 1.35 -10.43
N PHE A 662 -14.09 1.26 -11.34
CA PHE A 662 -12.95 2.17 -11.47
C PHE A 662 -13.04 2.86 -12.81
N GLU A 663 -12.90 4.19 -12.81
CA GLU A 663 -12.81 4.95 -14.04
C GLU A 663 -11.67 5.97 -13.95
N PHE A 664 -10.81 5.95 -14.96
CA PHE A 664 -9.73 6.93 -15.10
C PHE A 664 -10.08 7.93 -16.19
N THR A 665 -9.97 9.23 -15.88
CA THR A 665 -10.25 10.31 -16.82
C THR A 665 -9.29 11.48 -16.58
N ARG A 666 -9.12 12.32 -17.61
CA ARG A 666 -8.38 13.58 -17.54
C ARG A 666 -9.31 14.72 -17.91
N ILE A 667 -9.36 15.78 -17.09
CA ILE A 667 -10.36 16.82 -17.20
C ILE A 667 -9.74 18.21 -17.08
N GLY A 668 -10.35 19.17 -17.78
CA GLY A 668 -9.96 20.59 -17.78
C GLY A 668 -8.81 20.89 -18.73
N ALA A 669 -8.49 22.18 -18.87
CA ALA A 669 -7.41 22.64 -19.76
C ALA A 669 -6.02 22.12 -19.33
N ALA A 670 -5.83 21.85 -18.05
CA ALA A 670 -4.60 21.29 -17.51
C ALA A 670 -4.54 19.75 -17.56
N LEU A 671 -5.58 19.09 -18.10
CA LEU A 671 -5.70 17.64 -18.17
C LEU A 671 -5.45 16.93 -16.82
N THR A 672 -5.94 17.52 -15.72
CA THR A 672 -5.79 16.95 -14.37
C THR A 672 -6.35 15.51 -14.34
N PRO A 673 -5.53 14.53 -13.96
CA PRO A 673 -5.96 13.14 -13.92
C PRO A 673 -6.82 12.85 -12.68
N TYR A 674 -7.87 12.04 -12.86
CA TYR A 674 -8.75 11.53 -11.81
C TYR A 674 -8.91 10.03 -11.95
N LEU A 675 -8.68 9.30 -10.87
CA LEU A 675 -9.00 7.88 -10.74
C LEU A 675 -10.22 7.76 -9.81
N MET A 676 -11.41 7.79 -10.41
CA MET A 676 -12.67 7.76 -9.67
C MET A 676 -12.94 6.36 -9.13
N CYS A 677 -13.04 6.23 -7.82
CA CYS A 677 -13.11 4.92 -7.15
C CYS A 677 -13.78 4.91 -5.78
N ALA A 678 -13.82 6.01 -5.02
CA ALA A 678 -14.39 5.98 -3.68
C ALA A 678 -15.90 5.71 -3.69
N PRO A 679 -16.41 4.79 -2.89
CA PRO A 679 -17.84 4.65 -2.64
C PRO A 679 -18.41 5.88 -1.93
N VAL A 680 -19.65 6.22 -2.21
CA VAL A 680 -20.31 7.39 -1.66
C VAL A 680 -21.52 6.99 -0.83
N LEU A 681 -21.62 7.56 0.39
CA LEU A 681 -22.81 7.54 1.19
C LEU A 681 -23.69 8.75 0.80
N LEU A 682 -24.88 8.48 0.32
CA LEU A 682 -25.87 9.46 -0.06
C LEU A 682 -26.84 9.65 1.11
N ALA A 683 -26.92 10.86 1.63
CA ALA A 683 -27.79 11.18 2.75
C ALA A 683 -28.78 12.27 2.35
N GLY A 684 -30.07 11.92 2.31
CA GLY A 684 -31.17 12.82 1.91
C GLY A 684 -32.52 12.38 2.46
N GLU A 685 -33.55 13.20 2.29
CA GLU A 685 -34.92 12.84 2.68
C GLU A 685 -35.53 11.88 1.64
N GLU A 686 -35.26 12.09 0.36
CA GLU A 686 -35.59 11.17 -0.75
C GLU A 686 -34.47 11.18 -1.78
N VAL A 687 -33.93 10.00 -2.07
CA VAL A 687 -32.88 9.80 -3.07
C VAL A 687 -33.45 8.95 -4.20
N ASP A 688 -34.26 9.56 -5.08
CA ASP A 688 -34.75 8.86 -6.26
C ASP A 688 -33.77 9.04 -7.44
N ILE A 689 -32.71 8.24 -7.46
CA ILE A 689 -31.85 8.10 -8.64
C ILE A 689 -32.05 6.68 -9.20
N GLN A 690 -33.07 6.52 -10.02
CA GLN A 690 -33.48 5.22 -10.59
C GLN A 690 -32.34 4.47 -11.28
N SER A 691 -31.41 5.18 -11.90
CA SER A 691 -30.25 4.59 -12.59
C SER A 691 -29.22 3.95 -11.64
N LEU A 692 -29.24 4.31 -10.34
CA LEU A 692 -28.31 3.80 -9.33
C LEU A 692 -28.90 2.71 -8.45
N GLN A 693 -30.18 2.40 -8.54
CA GLN A 693 -30.85 1.43 -7.66
C GLN A 693 -30.11 0.09 -7.55
N SER A 694 -29.59 -0.42 -8.67
CA SER A 694 -28.79 -1.67 -8.67
C SER A 694 -27.35 -1.52 -8.19
N LYS A 695 -26.90 -0.32 -7.81
CA LYS A 695 -25.54 0.00 -7.43
C LYS A 695 -25.43 0.56 -6.02
N VAL A 696 -26.52 0.59 -5.28
CA VAL A 696 -26.59 1.07 -3.90
C VAL A 696 -27.03 -0.05 -2.96
N CYS A 697 -26.55 0.02 -1.72
CA CYS A 697 -27.18 -0.61 -0.57
C CYS A 697 -27.80 0.49 0.30
N ARG A 698 -28.69 0.14 1.20
CA ARG A 698 -29.35 1.15 2.02
C ARG A 698 -29.52 0.76 3.48
N SER A 699 -29.88 1.74 4.30
CA SER A 699 -30.35 1.56 5.65
C SER A 699 -31.39 2.65 5.99
N LYS A 700 -32.40 2.30 6.76
CA LYS A 700 -33.48 3.22 7.18
C LYS A 700 -33.33 3.64 8.63
N LEU A 701 -33.13 4.94 8.85
CA LEU A 701 -33.10 5.55 10.19
C LEU A 701 -34.47 6.16 10.50
N THR A 702 -35.20 5.54 11.42
CA THR A 702 -36.49 6.08 11.89
C THR A 702 -36.37 6.44 13.36
N VAL A 703 -37.23 7.34 13.82
CA VAL A 703 -37.28 7.75 15.24
C VAL A 703 -37.58 6.54 16.16
N GLU A 704 -38.37 5.58 15.70
CA GLU A 704 -38.75 4.37 16.44
C GLU A 704 -37.57 3.38 16.61
N ARG A 705 -36.57 3.47 15.71
CA ARG A 705 -35.38 2.61 15.76
C ARG A 705 -34.25 3.20 16.61
N GLN A 706 -34.40 4.44 17.12
CA GLN A 706 -33.38 5.06 17.94
C GLN A 706 -33.10 4.25 19.22
N GLY A 707 -31.82 4.11 19.53
CA GLY A 707 -31.30 3.54 20.76
C GLY A 707 -30.41 4.55 21.51
N PRO A 708 -29.50 4.08 22.39
CA PRO A 708 -28.54 4.94 23.09
C PRO A 708 -27.67 5.76 22.15
N MET A 709 -27.38 7.01 22.50
CA MET A 709 -26.47 7.83 21.73
C MET A 709 -25.03 7.24 21.77
N ILE A 710 -24.32 7.30 20.66
CA ILE A 710 -22.91 6.93 20.63
C ILE A 710 -22.14 7.81 21.61
N PRO A 711 -21.38 7.24 22.57
CA PRO A 711 -20.62 8.00 23.55
C PRO A 711 -19.63 8.96 22.90
N HIS A 712 -19.48 10.16 23.47
CA HIS A 712 -18.53 11.13 22.93
C HIS A 712 -17.07 10.67 23.10
N GLU A 713 -16.79 9.91 24.15
CA GLU A 713 -15.46 9.39 24.52
C GLU A 713 -15.13 8.06 23.85
N LEU A 714 -15.99 7.61 22.90
CA LEU A 714 -15.72 6.38 22.16
C LEU A 714 -14.36 6.50 21.43
N PRO A 715 -13.46 5.50 21.56
CA PRO A 715 -12.20 5.51 20.83
C PRO A 715 -12.44 5.49 19.31
N GLN A 716 -11.45 5.94 18.55
CA GLN A 716 -11.49 5.78 17.09
C GLN A 716 -11.32 4.30 16.73
N PHE A 717 -12.02 3.87 15.69
CA PHE A 717 -11.78 2.56 15.10
C PHE A 717 -10.36 2.48 14.52
N PRO A 718 -9.59 1.40 14.76
CA PRO A 718 -8.20 1.28 14.28
C PRO A 718 -8.16 0.97 12.77
N VAL A 719 -8.46 1.97 11.95
CA VAL A 719 -8.57 1.81 10.49
C VAL A 719 -7.23 1.37 9.88
N TRP A 720 -6.10 1.90 10.34
CA TRP A 720 -4.80 1.49 9.82
C TRP A 720 -4.49 0.00 10.04
N PRO A 721 -4.59 -0.54 11.27
CA PRO A 721 -4.47 -1.98 11.48
C PRO A 721 -5.48 -2.82 10.69
N TRP A 722 -6.70 -2.30 10.49
CA TRP A 722 -7.70 -2.94 9.64
C TRP A 722 -7.23 -3.04 8.18
N LEU A 723 -6.70 -1.95 7.61
CA LEU A 723 -6.14 -1.95 6.25
C LEU A 723 -4.94 -2.89 6.13
N GLN A 724 -4.08 -2.95 7.16
CA GLN A 724 -2.96 -3.89 7.19
C GLN A 724 -3.44 -5.35 7.26
N PHE A 725 -4.50 -5.63 8.02
CA PHE A 725 -5.13 -6.95 8.06
C PHE A 725 -5.66 -7.34 6.67
N LEU A 726 -6.36 -6.43 5.98
CA LEU A 726 -6.84 -6.68 4.62
C LEU A 726 -5.68 -6.90 3.63
N ALA A 727 -4.63 -6.09 3.72
CA ALA A 727 -3.45 -6.23 2.88
C ALA A 727 -2.70 -7.55 3.10
N GLY A 728 -2.68 -8.05 4.34
CA GLY A 728 -2.08 -9.34 4.71
C GLY A 728 -2.95 -10.56 4.43
N THR A 729 -4.22 -10.36 4.06
CA THR A 729 -5.15 -11.46 3.75
C THR A 729 -5.04 -11.83 2.27
N GLU A 730 -4.97 -13.13 1.99
CA GLU A 730 -4.87 -13.62 0.61
C GLU A 730 -6.04 -13.12 -0.25
N PRO A 731 -5.80 -12.47 -1.40
CA PRO A 731 -6.87 -11.92 -2.25
C PRO A 731 -7.88 -12.96 -2.75
N ALA A 732 -7.44 -14.21 -2.99
CA ALA A 732 -8.32 -15.30 -3.39
C ALA A 732 -9.33 -15.63 -2.29
N ARG A 733 -8.90 -15.69 -1.03
CA ARG A 733 -9.75 -15.94 0.14
C ARG A 733 -10.89 -14.94 0.25
N ILE A 734 -10.60 -13.65 0.06
CA ILE A 734 -11.61 -12.58 0.14
C ILE A 734 -12.62 -12.69 -1.00
N ARG A 735 -12.16 -12.97 -2.23
CA ARG A 735 -13.05 -13.20 -3.37
C ARG A 735 -13.94 -14.45 -3.19
N ASP A 736 -13.40 -15.51 -2.62
CA ASP A 736 -14.17 -16.73 -2.37
C ASP A 736 -15.15 -16.56 -1.20
N LEU A 737 -14.79 -15.78 -0.18
CA LEU A 737 -15.71 -15.36 0.87
C LEU A 737 -16.89 -14.57 0.27
N HIS A 738 -16.62 -13.58 -0.57
CA HIS A 738 -17.68 -12.81 -1.25
C HIS A 738 -18.60 -13.72 -2.08
N LYS A 739 -18.05 -14.64 -2.88
CA LYS A 739 -18.86 -15.62 -3.64
C LYS A 739 -19.73 -16.51 -2.74
N SER A 740 -19.20 -16.91 -1.57
CA SER A 740 -19.96 -17.67 -0.58
C SER A 740 -21.10 -16.85 -0.01
N MET A 741 -20.84 -15.57 0.33
CA MET A 741 -21.86 -14.66 0.84
C MET A 741 -22.92 -14.34 -0.24
N LEU A 742 -22.54 -14.25 -1.50
CA LEU A 742 -23.50 -14.09 -2.60
C LEU A 742 -24.46 -15.27 -2.70
N ARG A 743 -23.95 -16.51 -2.67
CA ARG A 743 -24.79 -17.70 -2.64
C ARG A 743 -25.71 -17.71 -1.43
N PHE A 744 -25.22 -17.25 -0.29
CA PHE A 744 -26.01 -17.14 0.93
C PHE A 744 -27.13 -16.08 0.79
N CYS A 745 -26.85 -14.91 0.24
CA CYS A 745 -27.85 -13.86 -0.06
C CYS A 745 -28.92 -14.39 -1.05
N GLN A 746 -28.50 -15.08 -2.12
CA GLN A 746 -29.41 -15.69 -3.09
C GLN A 746 -30.33 -16.74 -2.45
N ALA A 747 -29.78 -17.61 -1.58
CA ALA A 747 -30.57 -18.62 -0.88
C ALA A 747 -31.56 -18.04 0.15
N LYS A 748 -31.31 -16.83 0.65
CA LYS A 748 -32.15 -16.12 1.63
C LYS A 748 -33.00 -15.02 1.02
N SER A 749 -32.87 -14.79 -0.29
CA SER A 749 -33.70 -13.86 -1.03
C SER A 749 -35.14 -14.35 -1.10
N ARG A 750 -36.10 -13.41 -0.96
CA ARG A 750 -37.53 -13.61 -1.19
C ARG A 750 -37.95 -13.23 -2.61
N ALA A 751 -37.02 -12.72 -3.43
CA ALA A 751 -37.28 -12.44 -4.83
C ALA A 751 -37.51 -13.77 -5.57
N GLY A 752 -38.48 -13.80 -6.47
CA GLY A 752 -38.69 -14.91 -7.39
C GLY A 752 -37.51 -15.13 -8.35
N ASP A 753 -37.72 -15.48 -9.60
CA ASP A 753 -36.65 -15.59 -10.60
C ASP A 753 -35.88 -14.27 -10.70
N ALA A 754 -34.66 -14.26 -10.11
CA ALA A 754 -33.86 -13.08 -9.96
C ALA A 754 -33.33 -12.58 -11.32
N ASP A 755 -33.78 -11.42 -11.76
CA ASP A 755 -33.25 -10.75 -12.94
C ASP A 755 -31.79 -10.23 -12.71
N ALA A 756 -31.16 -9.71 -13.75
CA ALA A 756 -29.79 -9.22 -13.67
C ALA A 756 -29.62 -8.08 -12.65
N THR A 757 -30.67 -7.30 -12.38
CA THR A 757 -30.67 -6.19 -11.43
C THR A 757 -30.73 -6.69 -10.00
N SER A 758 -31.61 -7.64 -9.69
CA SER A 758 -31.73 -8.30 -8.39
C SER A 758 -30.43 -9.02 -8.03
N ASN A 759 -29.85 -9.74 -8.99
CA ASN A 759 -28.57 -10.41 -8.78
C ASN A 759 -27.46 -9.42 -8.41
N ARG A 760 -27.38 -8.26 -9.08
CA ARG A 760 -26.41 -7.21 -8.75
C ARG A 760 -26.66 -6.60 -7.37
N MET A 761 -27.92 -6.40 -6.99
CA MET A 761 -28.25 -5.91 -5.66
C MET A 761 -27.80 -6.93 -4.59
N MET A 762 -28.08 -8.20 -4.78
CA MET A 762 -27.63 -9.27 -3.87
C MET A 762 -26.09 -9.33 -3.80
N GLU A 763 -25.39 -9.14 -4.92
CA GLU A 763 -23.94 -9.05 -4.99
C GLU A 763 -23.38 -7.89 -4.14
N ASN A 764 -24.07 -6.74 -4.13
CA ASN A 764 -23.72 -5.59 -3.32
C ASN A 764 -23.88 -5.86 -1.81
N TYR A 765 -25.02 -6.46 -1.40
CA TYR A 765 -25.21 -6.82 0.01
C TYR A 765 -24.26 -7.93 0.46
N ALA A 766 -23.91 -8.84 -0.44
CA ALA A 766 -22.88 -9.86 -0.19
C ALA A 766 -21.50 -9.25 0.07
N ALA A 767 -21.16 -8.13 -0.57
CA ALA A 767 -19.91 -7.42 -0.31
C ALA A 767 -19.87 -6.82 1.11
N ILE A 768 -21.00 -6.28 1.61
CA ILE A 768 -21.10 -5.79 2.99
C ILE A 768 -21.04 -6.96 3.97
N LEU A 769 -21.69 -8.08 3.65
CA LEU A 769 -21.66 -9.28 4.48
C LEU A 769 -20.25 -9.89 4.57
N ALA A 770 -19.52 -9.91 3.47
CA ALA A 770 -18.12 -10.33 3.46
C ALA A 770 -17.24 -9.38 4.31
N ALA A 771 -17.50 -8.06 4.23
CA ALA A 771 -16.83 -7.08 5.09
C ALA A 771 -17.12 -7.34 6.57
N TRP A 772 -18.37 -7.67 6.93
CA TRP A 772 -18.73 -8.02 8.30
C TRP A 772 -17.95 -9.22 8.82
N HIS A 773 -17.90 -10.31 8.06
CA HIS A 773 -17.14 -11.49 8.45
C HIS A 773 -15.66 -11.20 8.67
N LEU A 774 -15.04 -10.42 7.80
CA LEU A 774 -13.64 -10.01 7.95
C LEU A 774 -13.43 -9.07 9.14
N LEU A 775 -14.38 -8.17 9.41
CA LEU A 775 -14.35 -7.29 10.59
C LEU A 775 -14.47 -8.09 11.89
N CYS A 776 -15.34 -9.10 11.92
CA CYS A 776 -15.47 -10.00 13.06
C CYS A 776 -14.17 -10.78 13.31
N GLU A 777 -13.52 -11.29 12.26
CA GLU A 777 -12.22 -11.94 12.36
C GLU A 777 -11.14 -10.98 12.88
N PHE A 778 -11.07 -9.76 12.32
CA PHE A 778 -10.13 -8.74 12.77
C PHE A 778 -10.32 -8.37 14.23
N ALA A 779 -11.58 -8.15 14.64
CA ALA A 779 -11.92 -7.75 16.01
C ALA A 779 -12.00 -8.94 16.98
N GLU A 780 -11.92 -10.20 16.50
CA GLU A 780 -12.09 -11.44 17.27
C GLU A 780 -13.44 -11.46 18.01
N ILE A 781 -14.53 -11.22 17.27
CA ILE A 781 -15.91 -11.33 17.75
C ILE A 781 -16.68 -12.35 16.93
N ASP A 782 -17.78 -12.88 17.51
CA ASP A 782 -18.65 -13.80 16.79
C ASP A 782 -19.46 -13.06 15.71
N ALA A 783 -19.47 -13.57 14.49
CA ALA A 783 -20.24 -12.98 13.39
C ALA A 783 -21.77 -13.02 13.61
N ALA A 784 -22.28 -13.89 14.49
CA ALA A 784 -23.68 -13.95 14.90
C ALA A 784 -24.04 -12.88 15.96
N GLN A 785 -23.05 -12.19 16.53
CA GLN A 785 -23.28 -11.20 17.54
C GLN A 785 -24.15 -10.03 17.02
N GLY A 786 -25.15 -9.64 17.81
CA GLY A 786 -25.99 -8.48 17.51
C GLY A 786 -26.95 -8.65 16.34
N HIS A 787 -27.18 -9.87 15.85
CA HIS A 787 -28.11 -10.16 14.73
C HIS A 787 -27.83 -9.38 13.44
N PHE A 788 -26.57 -8.98 13.21
CA PHE A 788 -26.21 -8.14 12.05
C PHE A 788 -26.57 -8.81 10.72
N VAL A 789 -26.33 -10.11 10.61
CA VAL A 789 -26.58 -10.88 9.37
C VAL A 789 -28.07 -10.91 9.05
N GLU A 790 -28.92 -11.17 10.03
CA GLU A 790 -30.37 -11.22 9.89
C GLU A 790 -30.94 -9.86 9.49
N ASP A 791 -30.50 -8.80 10.15
CA ASP A 791 -30.94 -7.43 9.90
C ASP A 791 -30.50 -6.94 8.51
N LEU A 792 -29.26 -7.24 8.09
CA LEU A 792 -28.76 -6.91 6.74
C LEU A 792 -29.57 -7.63 5.65
N LEU A 793 -29.91 -8.93 5.86
CA LEU A 793 -30.75 -9.68 4.93
C LEU A 793 -32.20 -9.18 4.91
N ALA A 794 -32.74 -8.75 6.05
CA ALA A 794 -34.06 -8.12 6.10
C ALA A 794 -34.08 -6.81 5.29
N GLU A 795 -33.06 -5.96 5.45
CA GLU A 795 -32.93 -4.73 4.67
C GLU A 795 -32.73 -5.03 3.16
N MET A 796 -31.93 -6.05 2.82
CA MET A 796 -31.79 -6.50 1.43
C MET A 796 -33.13 -6.90 0.82
N ASN A 797 -33.90 -7.74 1.51
CA ASN A 797 -35.20 -8.19 1.00
C ASN A 797 -36.22 -7.05 0.89
N SER A 798 -36.23 -6.10 1.86
CA SER A 798 -37.06 -4.89 1.75
C SER A 798 -36.66 -4.05 0.54
N HIS A 799 -35.35 -3.86 0.32
CA HIS A 799 -34.83 -3.10 -0.83
C HIS A 799 -35.17 -3.79 -2.16
N LEU A 800 -35.05 -5.09 -2.25
CA LEU A 800 -35.43 -5.88 -3.42
C LEU A 800 -36.93 -5.71 -3.72
N SER A 801 -37.81 -5.89 -2.73
CA SER A 801 -39.26 -5.81 -2.93
C SER A 801 -39.75 -4.42 -3.33
N GLU A 802 -39.16 -3.36 -2.77
CA GLU A 802 -39.48 -1.97 -3.16
C GLU A 802 -38.99 -1.65 -4.57
N THR A 803 -37.85 -2.24 -4.97
CA THR A 803 -37.31 -2.02 -6.32
C THR A 803 -38.07 -2.80 -7.37
N ASP A 804 -38.61 -3.99 -7.07
CA ASP A 804 -39.43 -4.76 -8.02
C ASP A 804 -40.68 -3.96 -8.46
N GLY A 805 -41.31 -3.24 -7.55
CA GLY A 805 -42.47 -2.38 -7.89
C GLY A 805 -42.15 -1.17 -8.79
N THR A 806 -40.91 -0.68 -8.77
CA THR A 806 -40.46 0.49 -9.56
C THR A 806 -39.63 0.13 -10.78
N ARG A 807 -39.35 -1.15 -11.01
CA ARG A 807 -38.34 -1.62 -11.96
C ARG A 807 -38.71 -1.61 -13.41
N LEU A 808 -39.97 -1.85 -13.71
CA LEU A 808 -40.38 -2.05 -15.09
C LEU A 808 -40.96 -0.73 -15.62
N PRO A 809 -40.21 0.04 -16.42
CA PRO A 809 -40.71 1.27 -16.99
C PRO A 809 -42.05 1.07 -17.70
N TRP A 810 -42.25 -0.11 -18.28
CA TRP A 810 -43.52 -0.47 -18.93
C TRP A 810 -44.64 -0.68 -17.91
N VAL A 811 -44.39 -1.13 -16.68
CA VAL A 811 -45.39 -1.30 -15.62
C VAL A 811 -46.00 0.06 -15.27
N ARG A 812 -45.15 1.07 -15.04
CA ARG A 812 -45.58 2.43 -14.74
C ARG A 812 -46.34 3.07 -15.92
N ILE A 813 -45.92 2.77 -17.15
CA ILE A 813 -46.63 3.20 -18.35
C ILE A 813 -48.00 2.53 -18.39
N MET A 814 -48.11 1.23 -18.15
CA MET A 814 -49.35 0.48 -18.12
C MET A 814 -50.25 0.96 -16.97
N GLU A 815 -49.75 1.21 -15.79
CA GLU A 815 -50.50 1.73 -14.66
C GLU A 815 -51.21 3.06 -15.02
N ILE A 816 -50.47 4.00 -15.61
CA ILE A 816 -51.05 5.26 -16.08
C ILE A 816 -52.05 4.98 -17.19
N ALA A 817 -51.74 4.12 -18.14
CA ALA A 817 -52.65 3.79 -19.26
C ALA A 817 -53.96 3.15 -18.77
N LEU A 818 -53.89 2.19 -17.84
CA LEU A 818 -55.06 1.56 -17.24
C LEU A 818 -55.91 2.56 -16.46
N SER A 819 -55.28 3.46 -15.70
CA SER A 819 -55.96 4.54 -15.01
C SER A 819 -56.70 5.50 -15.97
N GLU A 820 -56.13 5.79 -17.14
CA GLU A 820 -56.78 6.61 -18.18
C GLU A 820 -57.92 5.87 -18.90
N LEU A 821 -57.76 4.55 -19.08
CA LEU A 821 -58.81 3.68 -19.63
C LEU A 821 -60.00 3.62 -18.66
N ASP A 822 -59.77 3.38 -17.38
CA ASP A 822 -60.83 3.34 -16.36
C ASP A 822 -61.49 4.70 -16.16
N ALA A 823 -60.77 5.80 -16.29
CA ALA A 823 -61.28 7.12 -16.24
C ALA A 823 -61.98 7.59 -17.55
N ARG A 824 -62.06 6.71 -18.59
CA ARG A 824 -62.58 7.00 -19.93
C ARG A 824 -61.96 8.22 -20.61
N ARG A 825 -60.73 8.50 -20.37
CA ARG A 825 -59.97 9.62 -20.95
C ARG A 825 -59.02 9.18 -22.08
N PHE A 826 -58.92 7.90 -22.36
CA PHE A 826 -58.08 7.38 -23.42
C PHE A 826 -58.75 7.52 -24.78
N GLU A 827 -58.20 8.34 -25.67
CA GLU A 827 -58.84 8.74 -26.93
C GLU A 827 -58.55 7.81 -28.12
N HIS A 828 -57.66 6.83 -27.96
CA HIS A 828 -57.30 5.90 -29.04
C HIS A 828 -58.11 4.61 -28.99
N PRO A 829 -58.28 3.91 -30.14
CA PRO A 829 -59.03 2.65 -30.19
C PRO A 829 -58.38 1.54 -29.34
N PHE A 830 -59.21 0.88 -28.54
CA PHE A 830 -58.90 -0.35 -27.77
C PHE A 830 -60.18 -1.17 -27.59
N CYS A 831 -60.00 -2.45 -27.23
CA CYS A 831 -61.14 -3.29 -26.81
C CYS A 831 -60.74 -4.34 -25.78
N TRP A 832 -61.73 -4.71 -24.97
CA TRP A 832 -61.63 -5.81 -24.04
C TRP A 832 -62.39 -7.00 -24.59
N GLU A 833 -61.82 -8.24 -24.42
CA GLU A 833 -62.45 -9.48 -24.92
C GLU A 833 -62.25 -10.61 -23.91
N ASP A 834 -63.32 -11.37 -23.65
CA ASP A 834 -63.26 -12.58 -22.85
C ASP A 834 -62.39 -13.62 -23.56
N ALA A 835 -61.46 -14.23 -22.82
CA ALA A 835 -60.56 -15.24 -23.34
C ALA A 835 -60.32 -16.34 -22.27
N GLN A 836 -59.50 -17.33 -22.61
CA GLN A 836 -58.98 -18.34 -21.69
C GLN A 836 -57.43 -18.26 -21.80
N ASP A 837 -56.79 -18.41 -20.69
CA ASP A 837 -55.34 -18.55 -20.67
C ASP A 837 -54.86 -19.93 -21.20
N ASP A 838 -53.54 -20.16 -21.28
CA ASP A 838 -52.97 -21.42 -21.80
C ASP A 838 -53.33 -22.65 -20.93
N GLU A 839 -53.79 -22.44 -19.70
CA GLU A 839 -54.21 -23.45 -18.76
C GLU A 839 -55.73 -23.68 -18.77
N GLY A 840 -56.47 -22.89 -19.53
CA GLY A 840 -57.91 -22.96 -19.69
C GLY A 840 -58.70 -22.14 -18.63
N ASN A 841 -58.05 -21.34 -17.83
CA ASN A 841 -58.71 -20.48 -16.86
C ASN A 841 -59.30 -19.21 -17.53
N PRO A 842 -60.38 -18.67 -17.02
CA PRO A 842 -60.96 -17.42 -17.55
C PRO A 842 -59.97 -16.27 -17.48
N ASP A 843 -59.77 -15.53 -18.58
CA ASP A 843 -58.91 -14.34 -18.68
C ASP A 843 -59.65 -13.28 -19.49
N VAL A 844 -59.24 -12.04 -19.36
CA VAL A 844 -59.71 -10.93 -20.17
C VAL A 844 -58.51 -10.30 -20.87
N LEU A 845 -58.62 -10.13 -22.18
CA LEU A 845 -57.53 -9.55 -22.98
C LEU A 845 -57.82 -8.10 -23.35
N LEU A 846 -56.85 -7.25 -23.10
CA LEU A 846 -56.83 -5.87 -23.61
C LEU A 846 -56.13 -5.83 -24.97
N TYR A 847 -56.83 -5.53 -26.02
CA TYR A 847 -56.26 -5.28 -27.34
C TYR A 847 -56.00 -3.78 -27.51
N ILE A 848 -54.73 -3.40 -27.61
CA ILE A 848 -54.31 -2.01 -27.70
C ILE A 848 -53.02 -1.90 -28.50
N ARG A 849 -52.82 -0.75 -29.18
CA ARG A 849 -51.50 -0.46 -29.80
C ARG A 849 -50.57 0.18 -28.78
N PRO A 850 -49.36 -0.36 -28.50
CA PRO A 850 -48.41 0.25 -27.59
C PRO A 850 -48.03 1.70 -27.97
N ASN A 851 -47.95 2.02 -29.27
CA ASN A 851 -47.72 3.40 -29.75
C ASN A 851 -48.84 4.35 -29.34
N HIS A 852 -50.09 3.91 -29.35
CA HIS A 852 -51.21 4.76 -28.96
C HIS A 852 -51.20 5.13 -27.50
N ILE A 853 -50.67 4.22 -26.63
CA ILE A 853 -50.44 4.53 -25.23
C ILE A 853 -49.40 5.66 -25.10
N MET A 854 -48.29 5.53 -25.79
CA MET A 854 -47.24 6.55 -25.72
C MET A 854 -47.65 7.90 -26.33
N ASP A 855 -48.40 7.86 -27.42
CA ASP A 855 -48.99 9.07 -28.07
C ASP A 855 -49.96 9.78 -27.10
N HIS A 856 -50.86 9.04 -26.46
CA HIS A 856 -51.78 9.60 -25.45
C HIS A 856 -51.02 10.22 -24.28
N LEU A 857 -50.05 9.51 -23.71
CA LEU A 857 -49.24 10.01 -22.59
C LEU A 857 -48.44 11.28 -22.95
N SER A 858 -47.97 11.40 -24.18
CA SER A 858 -47.17 12.54 -24.64
C SER A 858 -48.01 13.77 -25.00
N THR A 859 -49.25 13.56 -25.41
CA THR A 859 -50.16 14.62 -25.93
C THR A 859 -51.10 15.16 -24.86
N ALA A 860 -51.53 14.34 -23.90
CA ALA A 860 -52.45 14.73 -22.85
C ALA A 860 -51.79 15.73 -21.86
N ASN A 861 -52.29 16.96 -21.80
CA ASN A 861 -51.73 18.06 -21.01
C ASN A 861 -51.58 17.70 -19.50
N HIS A 862 -52.55 16.99 -18.93
CA HIS A 862 -52.54 16.57 -17.52
C HIS A 862 -51.54 15.47 -17.21
N LEU A 863 -51.02 14.75 -18.21
CA LEU A 863 -50.05 13.69 -18.07
C LEU A 863 -48.61 14.12 -18.38
N ARG A 864 -48.42 15.36 -18.89
CA ARG A 864 -47.10 15.82 -19.35
C ARG A 864 -46.01 15.70 -18.30
N ALA A 865 -46.27 16.08 -17.07
CA ALA A 865 -45.28 15.94 -15.97
C ALA A 865 -44.98 14.48 -15.65
N LYS A 866 -45.97 13.57 -15.74
CA LYS A 866 -45.79 12.12 -15.56
C LYS A 866 -45.02 11.56 -16.73
N PHE A 867 -45.33 11.94 -17.96
CA PHE A 867 -44.61 11.51 -19.16
C PHE A 867 -43.14 11.95 -19.13
N ASP A 868 -42.85 13.20 -18.73
CA ASP A 868 -41.49 13.71 -18.62
C ASP A 868 -40.64 12.93 -17.61
N GLY A 869 -41.28 12.37 -16.58
CA GLY A 869 -40.62 11.49 -15.58
C GLY A 869 -40.46 10.03 -16.00
N LEU A 870 -40.98 9.58 -17.13
CA LEU A 870 -40.85 8.18 -17.58
C LEU A 870 -39.45 7.94 -18.19
N PRO A 871 -38.84 6.81 -17.91
CA PRO A 871 -37.55 6.43 -18.50
C PRO A 871 -37.64 5.96 -19.95
N VAL A 872 -38.85 5.56 -20.42
CA VAL A 872 -39.14 5.16 -21.80
C VAL A 872 -40.03 6.23 -22.47
N LYS A 873 -39.56 6.77 -23.59
CA LYS A 873 -40.22 7.84 -24.35
C LYS A 873 -40.73 7.40 -25.70
N THR A 874 -40.50 6.19 -26.13
CA THR A 874 -40.85 5.72 -27.47
C THR A 874 -41.68 4.45 -27.42
N GLY A 875 -42.74 4.37 -28.25
CA GLY A 875 -43.59 3.19 -28.33
C GLY A 875 -42.86 1.91 -28.79
N ARG A 876 -41.77 2.06 -29.54
CA ARG A 876 -40.94 0.91 -29.95
C ARG A 876 -40.25 0.23 -28.76
N ILE A 877 -39.64 1.02 -27.85
CA ILE A 877 -38.99 0.49 -26.66
C ILE A 877 -40.02 -0.08 -25.70
N PHE A 878 -41.13 0.62 -25.50
CA PHE A 878 -42.24 0.17 -24.67
C PHE A 878 -42.80 -1.16 -25.17
N LYS A 879 -43.08 -1.30 -26.48
CA LYS A 879 -43.55 -2.55 -27.10
C LYS A 879 -42.53 -3.69 -26.87
N SER A 880 -41.24 -3.43 -27.06
CA SER A 880 -40.20 -4.43 -26.82
C SER A 880 -40.17 -4.93 -25.37
N GLN A 881 -40.41 -4.00 -24.42
CA GLN A 881 -40.49 -4.37 -23.00
C GLN A 881 -41.73 -5.18 -22.65
N LEU A 882 -42.90 -4.83 -23.24
CA LEU A 882 -44.13 -5.58 -23.09
C LEU A 882 -44.01 -7.01 -23.62
N LEU A 883 -43.39 -7.20 -24.80
CA LEU A 883 -43.18 -8.52 -25.37
C LEU A 883 -42.21 -9.38 -24.50
N ALA A 884 -41.20 -8.74 -23.92
CA ALA A 884 -40.22 -9.41 -23.05
C ALA A 884 -40.79 -9.72 -21.65
N SER A 885 -41.84 -9.04 -21.21
CA SER A 885 -42.39 -9.15 -19.85
C SER A 885 -43.28 -10.39 -19.63
N GLY A 886 -43.71 -11.06 -20.68
CA GLY A 886 -44.59 -12.22 -20.59
C GLY A 886 -46.05 -11.88 -20.35
N VAL A 887 -46.47 -10.59 -20.25
CA VAL A 887 -47.87 -10.18 -20.06
C VAL A 887 -48.69 -10.25 -21.34
N VAL A 888 -48.07 -10.36 -22.50
CA VAL A 888 -48.77 -10.55 -23.78
C VAL A 888 -49.36 -11.96 -23.80
N ALA A 889 -50.60 -12.06 -24.23
CA ALA A 889 -51.30 -13.29 -24.31
C ALA A 889 -50.67 -14.21 -25.39
N VAL A 890 -50.62 -15.50 -25.12
CA VAL A 890 -50.14 -16.51 -26.04
C VAL A 890 -51.32 -17.39 -26.44
N LYS A 891 -51.44 -17.74 -27.69
CA LYS A 891 -52.46 -18.70 -28.19
C LYS A 891 -51.78 -19.73 -29.09
N ARG A 892 -51.89 -20.98 -28.73
CA ARG A 892 -51.28 -22.11 -29.45
C ARG A 892 -49.76 -21.97 -29.63
N GLY A 893 -49.06 -21.36 -28.63
CA GLY A 893 -47.63 -21.15 -28.65
C GLY A 893 -47.13 -19.92 -29.38
N GLU A 894 -48.01 -19.09 -29.96
CA GLU A 894 -47.67 -17.82 -30.60
C GLU A 894 -48.16 -16.63 -29.76
N MET A 895 -47.32 -15.65 -29.55
CA MET A 895 -47.72 -14.40 -28.90
C MET A 895 -48.75 -13.63 -29.77
N LEU A 896 -49.83 -13.15 -29.15
CA LEU A 896 -50.83 -12.36 -29.82
C LEU A 896 -50.36 -10.91 -29.95
N ASP A 897 -49.34 -10.69 -30.77
CA ASP A 897 -48.84 -9.38 -31.18
C ASP A 897 -49.14 -9.21 -32.69
N ASP A 898 -49.31 -7.97 -33.09
CA ASP A 898 -49.67 -7.61 -34.48
C ASP A 898 -51.03 -8.14 -34.94
N VAL A 899 -51.99 -8.20 -34.03
CA VAL A 899 -53.37 -8.71 -34.32
C VAL A 899 -54.23 -7.60 -34.92
N GLU A 900 -55.11 -7.98 -35.87
CA GLU A 900 -56.15 -7.12 -36.44
C GLU A 900 -57.46 -7.30 -35.68
N LYS A 901 -58.04 -6.16 -35.21
CA LYS A 901 -59.36 -6.16 -34.55
C LYS A 901 -60.30 -5.15 -35.20
N THR A 902 -61.63 -5.46 -35.20
CA THR A 902 -62.63 -4.52 -35.64
C THR A 902 -63.26 -3.81 -34.47
N ILE A 903 -63.00 -2.51 -34.34
CA ILE A 903 -63.48 -1.67 -33.25
C ILE A 903 -64.31 -0.55 -33.90
N ASP A 904 -65.56 -0.36 -33.46
CA ASP A 904 -66.51 0.65 -33.97
C ASP A 904 -66.61 0.67 -35.52
N ARG A 905 -66.75 -0.52 -36.14
CA ARG A 905 -66.82 -0.76 -37.58
C ARG A 905 -65.53 -0.42 -38.37
N ARG A 906 -64.45 -0.17 -37.75
CA ARG A 906 -63.12 0.06 -38.37
C ARG A 906 -62.15 -1.10 -38.07
N ARG A 907 -61.45 -1.57 -39.09
CA ARG A 907 -60.36 -2.56 -38.94
C ARG A 907 -59.12 -1.84 -38.47
N ILE A 908 -58.58 -2.30 -37.34
CA ILE A 908 -57.38 -1.75 -36.70
C ILE A 908 -56.34 -2.90 -36.58
N GLY A 909 -55.29 -2.80 -37.38
CA GLY A 909 -54.15 -3.75 -37.29
C GLY A 909 -53.12 -3.37 -36.25
N HIS A 910 -52.08 -4.16 -36.10
CA HIS A 910 -50.91 -3.97 -35.22
C HIS A 910 -51.29 -3.77 -33.74
N MET A 911 -52.34 -4.48 -33.27
CA MET A 911 -52.71 -4.50 -31.85
C MET A 911 -51.98 -5.61 -31.09
N THR A 912 -51.64 -5.35 -29.86
CA THR A 912 -51.02 -6.33 -28.92
C THR A 912 -52.10 -6.73 -27.91
N ALA A 913 -52.29 -8.00 -27.67
CA ALA A 913 -53.21 -8.54 -26.67
C ALA A 913 -52.51 -8.72 -25.33
N ILE A 914 -52.94 -8.02 -24.31
CA ILE A 914 -52.35 -8.05 -22.97
C ILE A 914 -53.34 -8.75 -22.03
N SER A 915 -52.85 -9.77 -21.31
CA SER A 915 -53.62 -10.53 -20.35
C SER A 915 -53.88 -9.75 -19.06
N LEU A 916 -55.13 -9.66 -18.65
CA LEU A 916 -55.50 -8.98 -17.39
C LEU A 916 -55.04 -9.79 -16.19
N ASN A 917 -55.20 -11.11 -16.20
CA ASN A 917 -54.73 -11.97 -15.10
C ASN A 917 -53.23 -11.82 -14.85
N LYS A 918 -52.42 -11.71 -15.91
CA LYS A 918 -50.98 -11.48 -15.80
C LYS A 918 -50.63 -10.05 -15.32
N LEU A 919 -51.45 -9.04 -15.66
CA LEU A 919 -51.29 -7.69 -15.12
C LEU A 919 -51.67 -7.62 -13.66
N GLU A 920 -52.75 -8.27 -13.22
CA GLU A 920 -53.15 -8.35 -11.81
C GLU A 920 -52.13 -9.07 -10.94
N ALA A 921 -51.48 -10.09 -11.45
CA ALA A 921 -50.35 -10.75 -10.78
C ALA A 921 -49.18 -9.80 -10.51
N LEU A 922 -49.08 -8.69 -11.25
CA LEU A 922 -48.07 -7.63 -11.05
C LEU A 922 -48.66 -6.42 -10.26
N GLY A 923 -49.84 -6.56 -9.69
CA GLY A 923 -50.54 -5.51 -8.94
C GLY A 923 -51.20 -4.43 -9.78
N LEU A 924 -51.34 -4.63 -11.09
CA LEU A 924 -52.03 -3.71 -12.01
C LEU A 924 -53.46 -4.18 -12.19
N SER A 925 -54.42 -3.39 -11.75
CA SER A 925 -55.87 -3.68 -11.93
C SER A 925 -56.52 -2.75 -12.93
N ALA A 926 -57.53 -3.24 -13.62
CA ALA A 926 -58.40 -2.48 -14.51
C ALA A 926 -59.84 -2.97 -14.38
N ALA A 927 -60.81 -2.10 -14.72
CA ALA A 927 -62.21 -2.44 -14.78
C ALA A 927 -62.65 -2.64 -16.27
N PRO A 928 -62.57 -3.86 -16.81
CA PRO A 928 -62.83 -4.10 -18.23
C PRO A 928 -64.30 -3.92 -18.55
N GLU A 929 -64.59 -3.06 -19.53
CA GLU A 929 -65.92 -2.92 -20.12
C GLU A 929 -66.01 -3.82 -21.37
N ILE A 930 -66.58 -5.02 -21.21
CA ILE A 930 -66.81 -5.94 -22.32
C ILE A 930 -68.12 -5.56 -23.01
N LYS A 931 -68.03 -5.05 -24.25
CA LYS A 931 -69.20 -4.87 -25.07
C LYS A 931 -69.71 -6.26 -25.47
N ARG A 932 -70.76 -6.75 -24.78
CA ARG A 932 -71.46 -7.94 -25.20
C ARG A 932 -72.36 -7.51 -26.40
N ASP A 933 -72.07 -8.06 -27.56
CA ASP A 933 -73.03 -7.96 -28.68
C ASP A 933 -74.37 -8.59 -28.23
N ILE A 934 -75.40 -7.77 -28.05
CA ILE A 934 -76.73 -8.27 -27.82
C ILE A 934 -77.19 -8.78 -29.21
N PRO A 935 -77.64 -10.05 -29.30
CA PRO A 935 -77.95 -10.74 -30.55
C PRO A 935 -79.04 -9.99 -31.37
#